data_0bf2909a0e0f6a01302b71a9ea9add6c
#
_entry.id   0bf2909a0e0f6a01302b71a9ea9add6c
#
_cell.length_a   1.000
_cell.length_b   1.000
_cell.length_c   1.000
_cell.angle_alpha   90.00
_cell.angle_beta   90.00
_cell.angle_gamma   90.00
#
_symmetry.space_group_name_H-M   'P 1'
#
loop_
_entity.id
_entity.type
_entity.pdbx_description
1 polymer ?
#
loop_
_entity_poly.entity_id
_entity_poly.type
_entity_poly.pdbx_seq_one_letter_code
_entity_poly.pdbx_strand_id
1 'polypeptide(L)'
;MFLCGSLAFAFNNEILVKIYPVLVNAGMLCIFSATLFRKPNLIFRLATFADKRILLSADAFSVESYCKKVTIAWCLFFIVNGSIAMWTVLLADEKIWSLYNGLISYICMGILFVVEYGVRKMKQSTLQSYIPFSKLRADSRPENAVVAFSGNGIASENKTWKDLKTDVSKLRTAIEKESFDSWILNADDSYYFIVALFALFQSQKKILLTANCKPEFIREIQKSNIGFLNDSGAENALQIPQVLEKFSAEKSWETFDIQTVKASIFTSGTTGAPKEIAKTGMQFENEAEALAKRFAKNFANRNIYSTVNHHHIYGLAFSIFLPISAGLPIRRMRFEFPEEIAQIEKEPAVIVASPAFLKRLAVSKTPLHFKTKPFWLSAGGVLPDDVASQVLTLSGNGVQEIYGCTEAGAIATRDIREEILWTPIPPNQISLAENGCLKIQSSYTDAEGFLTGDLGKIENDGKFTLCGRADSIVKIEEKRISLPEVENRLRETKLVRDVRVVPMTGKRQFLAAAIVLNEAGLSQFQNLSKKEINEYFRAHLSGFLENTVLPKKWRYLEELPQDVMGKIKVRDIQRLFEIPENFNFKILRYHLEENAFTVKCVIPETSDYYNGHFPEFKLLPAVVQIDLVLRFFRGFLKRNSHLDRMLRIKFMHPIFPNVPFLIEEKFSEETGKLAFRMLLEGEKVCASGTLVLKKEL
;
A
#
# COMPACT_ATOMS: atom_id res chain seq x y z
N MET A 1 22.05 48.82 26.96
CA MET A 1 22.22 49.26 28.35
C MET A 1 23.25 50.34 28.48
N PHE A 2 24.49 50.18 28.07
CA PHE A 2 25.57 51.21 28.14
C PHE A 2 25.15 52.54 27.48
N LEU A 3 24.59 52.50 26.28
CA LEU A 3 24.22 53.71 25.54
C LEU A 3 23.12 54.52 26.26
N CYS A 4 22.05 53.83 26.75
CA CYS A 4 21.00 54.49 27.50
C CYS A 4 21.47 55.02 28.86
N GLY A 5 22.39 54.28 29.53
CA GLY A 5 23.05 54.71 30.76
C GLY A 5 23.97 55.97 30.57
N SER A 6 24.75 55.95 29.50
CA SER A 6 25.62 57.09 29.16
C SER A 6 24.82 58.35 28.78
N LEU A 7 23.75 58.17 28.02
CA LEU A 7 22.82 59.29 27.67
C LEU A 7 22.06 59.81 28.88
N ALA A 8 21.61 58.89 29.77
CA ALA A 8 20.95 59.29 31.01
C ALA A 8 21.83 60.11 31.94
N PHE A 9 23.09 59.68 32.04
CA PHE A 9 24.12 60.43 32.80
C PHE A 9 24.44 61.78 32.16
N ALA A 10 24.57 61.84 30.83
CA ALA A 10 24.88 63.10 30.10
C ALA A 10 23.73 64.13 30.15
N PHE A 11 22.48 63.65 30.15
CA PHE A 11 21.28 64.52 30.14
C PHE A 11 20.56 64.60 31.50
N ASN A 12 21.10 63.99 32.54
CA ASN A 12 20.54 63.93 33.89
C ASN A 12 19.04 63.58 33.90
N ASN A 13 18.65 62.61 33.07
CA ASN A 13 17.25 62.28 32.85
C ASN A 13 16.98 60.79 33.14
N GLU A 14 16.33 60.49 34.27
CA GLU A 14 16.04 59.13 34.74
C GLU A 14 15.10 58.35 33.78
N ILE A 15 14.28 59.06 32.98
CA ILE A 15 13.37 58.43 32.02
C ILE A 15 14.16 57.63 30.95
N LEU A 16 15.37 58.08 30.60
CA LEU A 16 16.23 57.38 29.63
C LEU A 16 16.70 56.01 30.12
N VAL A 17 16.88 55.84 31.43
CA VAL A 17 17.16 54.53 32.03
C VAL A 17 15.88 53.69 32.11
N LYS A 18 14.79 54.32 32.54
CA LYS A 18 13.50 53.60 32.69
C LYS A 18 12.90 53.09 31.38
N ILE A 19 13.19 53.73 30.22
CA ILE A 19 12.67 53.33 28.89
C ILE A 19 13.46 52.16 28.27
N TYR A 20 14.64 51.80 28.82
CA TYR A 20 15.48 50.71 28.27
C TYR A 20 14.73 49.39 28.07
N PRO A 21 13.94 48.86 29.01
CA PRO A 21 13.19 47.60 28.82
C PRO A 21 12.16 47.69 27.66
N VAL A 22 11.58 48.87 27.43
CA VAL A 22 10.64 49.11 26.31
C VAL A 22 11.37 49.02 24.97
N LEU A 23 12.56 49.68 24.88
CA LEU A 23 13.38 49.65 23.67
C LEU A 23 13.88 48.25 23.35
N VAL A 24 14.24 47.44 24.37
CA VAL A 24 14.62 46.03 24.19
C VAL A 24 13.44 45.20 23.63
N ASN A 25 12.26 45.34 24.21
CA ASN A 25 11.08 44.62 23.72
C ASN A 25 10.72 45.05 22.29
N ALA A 26 10.78 46.34 21.96
CA ALA A 26 10.52 46.85 20.62
C ALA A 26 11.56 46.34 19.62
N GLY A 27 12.86 46.33 19.98
CA GLY A 27 13.93 45.78 19.15
C GLY A 27 13.76 44.28 18.88
N MET A 28 13.45 43.52 19.94
CA MET A 28 13.19 42.07 19.78
C MET A 28 11.95 41.82 18.94
N LEU A 29 10.87 42.59 19.14
CA LEU A 29 9.67 42.53 18.32
C LEU A 29 9.99 42.76 16.83
N CYS A 30 10.78 43.79 16.52
CA CYS A 30 11.21 44.10 15.16
C CYS A 30 12.02 42.95 14.54
N ILE A 31 12.98 42.36 15.29
CA ILE A 31 13.78 41.25 14.82
C ILE A 31 12.91 40.02 14.54
N PHE A 32 12.08 39.62 15.48
CA PHE A 32 11.23 38.44 15.33
C PHE A 32 10.18 38.62 14.23
N SER A 33 9.48 39.77 14.19
CA SER A 33 8.45 40.04 13.20
C SER A 33 9.00 40.17 11.78
N ALA A 34 10.17 40.78 11.59
CA ALA A 34 10.82 40.86 10.27
C ALA A 34 11.07 39.47 9.67
N THR A 35 11.34 38.45 10.50
CA THR A 35 11.59 37.08 10.04
C THR A 35 10.31 36.28 9.74
N LEU A 36 9.13 36.77 10.13
CA LEU A 36 7.86 36.16 9.71
C LEU A 36 7.56 36.41 8.23
N PHE A 37 8.07 37.51 7.68
CA PHE A 37 7.90 37.90 6.27
C PHE A 37 9.04 37.43 5.37
N ARG A 38 10.17 36.96 5.94
CA ARG A 38 11.32 36.44 5.19
C ARG A 38 11.64 35.03 5.65
N LYS A 39 11.45 34.05 4.79
CA LYS A 39 11.81 32.64 5.05
C LYS A 39 13.33 32.43 4.99
N PRO A 40 13.89 31.54 5.82
CA PRO A 40 13.29 30.87 6.98
C PRO A 40 13.22 31.81 8.21
N ASN A 41 12.22 31.60 9.11
CA ASN A 41 12.03 32.40 10.31
C ASN A 41 13.19 32.23 11.34
N LEU A 42 13.33 33.19 12.28
CA LEU A 42 14.47 33.23 13.20
C LEU A 42 14.59 31.97 14.05
N ILE A 43 13.49 31.48 14.61
CA ILE A 43 13.49 30.27 15.45
C ILE A 43 13.93 29.06 14.65
N PHE A 44 13.51 28.95 13.40
CA PHE A 44 13.95 27.87 12.53
C PHE A 44 15.46 27.95 12.20
N ARG A 45 15.99 29.15 11.94
CA ARG A 45 17.43 29.37 11.76
C ARG A 45 18.24 28.95 12.99
N LEU A 46 17.77 29.33 14.19
CA LEU A 46 18.42 28.92 15.43
C LEU A 46 18.34 27.41 15.64
N ALA A 47 17.19 26.80 15.36
CA ALA A 47 17.02 25.35 15.45
C ALA A 47 17.96 24.59 14.48
N THR A 48 18.06 25.04 13.23
CA THR A 48 18.94 24.44 12.22
C THR A 48 20.42 24.70 12.47
N PHE A 49 20.77 25.81 13.11
CA PHE A 49 22.12 26.08 13.57
C PHE A 49 22.52 25.16 14.71
N ALA A 50 21.62 24.91 15.66
CA ALA A 50 21.83 23.98 16.76
C ALA A 50 21.87 22.49 16.31
N ASP A 51 21.07 22.12 15.32
CA ASP A 51 21.06 20.77 14.75
C ASP A 51 20.86 20.82 13.21
N LYS A 52 21.98 20.71 12.49
CA LYS A 52 21.98 20.71 11.01
C LYS A 52 21.16 19.55 10.40
N ARG A 53 20.89 18.49 11.15
CA ARG A 53 20.09 17.35 10.70
C ARG A 53 18.63 17.74 10.45
N ILE A 54 18.15 18.84 11.04
CA ILE A 54 16.79 19.37 10.81
C ILE A 54 16.60 19.73 9.33
N LEU A 55 17.59 20.31 8.65
CA LEU A 55 17.51 20.64 7.22
C LEU A 55 17.44 19.40 6.31
N LEU A 56 18.00 18.29 6.78
CA LEU A 56 18.03 17.00 6.06
C LEU A 56 16.90 16.08 6.53
N SER A 57 16.09 16.51 7.52
CA SER A 57 15.05 15.69 8.10
C SER A 57 13.74 15.78 7.31
N ALA A 58 12.99 14.70 7.30
CA ALA A 58 11.64 14.59 6.77
C ALA A 58 10.68 15.64 7.33
N ASP A 59 10.96 16.17 8.53
CA ASP A 59 10.10 17.09 9.26
C ASP A 59 10.46 18.57 9.05
N ALA A 60 11.39 18.92 8.17
CA ALA A 60 11.84 20.31 8.00
C ALA A 60 10.68 21.30 7.81
N PHE A 61 9.68 20.95 7.00
CA PHE A 61 8.50 21.78 6.77
C PHE A 61 7.58 21.86 8.01
N SER A 62 7.36 20.74 8.71
CA SER A 62 6.59 20.69 9.94
C SER A 62 7.27 21.48 11.07
N VAL A 63 8.61 21.34 11.16
CA VAL A 63 9.45 22.09 12.09
C VAL A 63 9.43 23.58 11.75
N GLU A 64 9.53 23.97 10.47
CA GLU A 64 9.41 25.36 10.03
C GLU A 64 8.05 25.97 10.40
N SER A 65 6.94 25.23 10.14
CA SER A 65 5.59 25.65 10.51
C SER A 65 5.42 25.81 12.02
N TYR A 66 5.97 24.90 12.81
CA TYR A 66 5.99 25.01 14.28
C TYR A 66 6.82 26.22 14.73
N CYS A 67 8.03 26.39 14.20
CA CYS A 67 8.90 27.54 14.51
C CYS A 67 8.25 28.88 14.16
N LYS A 68 7.42 28.93 13.09
CA LYS A 68 6.61 30.09 12.75
C LYS A 68 5.61 30.42 13.85
N LYS A 69 4.88 29.42 14.40
CA LYS A 69 3.94 29.62 15.52
C LYS A 69 4.65 30.07 16.79
N VAL A 70 5.81 29.49 17.08
CA VAL A 70 6.66 29.93 18.21
C VAL A 70 7.11 31.37 18.02
N THR A 71 7.55 31.74 16.81
CA THR A 71 7.94 33.13 16.49
C THR A 71 6.78 34.11 16.72
N ILE A 72 5.55 33.74 16.33
CA ILE A 72 4.35 34.55 16.59
C ILE A 72 4.08 34.70 18.11
N ALA A 73 4.19 33.60 18.88
CA ALA A 73 4.04 33.63 20.32
C ALA A 73 5.05 34.58 21.00
N TRP A 74 6.29 34.55 20.56
CA TRP A 74 7.31 35.50 21.04
C TRP A 74 6.99 36.95 20.65
N CYS A 75 6.51 37.22 19.43
CA CYS A 75 6.06 38.55 19.03
C CYS A 75 4.93 39.07 19.94
N LEU A 76 3.95 38.22 20.22
CA LEU A 76 2.85 38.58 21.14
C LEU A 76 3.37 38.85 22.56
N PHE A 77 4.30 38.03 23.03
CA PHE A 77 4.95 38.26 24.31
C PHE A 77 5.64 39.64 24.37
N PHE A 78 6.46 40.00 23.34
CA PHE A 78 7.16 41.30 23.31
C PHE A 78 6.19 42.48 23.21
N ILE A 79 5.06 42.34 22.53
CA ILE A 79 4.01 43.36 22.49
C ILE A 79 3.43 43.58 23.91
N VAL A 80 2.98 42.49 24.54
CA VAL A 80 2.35 42.57 25.87
C VAL A 80 3.36 43.07 26.93
N ASN A 81 4.54 42.44 26.97
CA ASN A 81 5.58 42.78 27.93
C ASN A 81 6.09 44.23 27.73
N GLY A 82 6.27 44.66 26.48
CA GLY A 82 6.69 46.01 26.12
C GLY A 82 5.61 47.05 26.49
N SER A 83 4.34 46.72 26.30
CA SER A 83 3.22 47.60 26.70
C SER A 83 3.13 47.78 28.22
N ILE A 84 3.31 46.69 28.98
CA ILE A 84 3.34 46.78 30.45
C ILE A 84 4.58 47.54 30.92
N ALA A 85 5.74 47.28 30.31
CA ALA A 85 6.96 48.02 30.59
C ALA A 85 6.79 49.53 30.33
N MET A 86 6.16 49.92 29.22
CA MET A 86 5.83 51.32 28.92
C MET A 86 4.86 51.93 29.96
N TRP A 87 3.80 51.18 30.35
CA TRP A 87 2.90 51.60 31.39
C TRP A 87 3.62 51.85 32.72
N THR A 88 4.56 50.96 33.11
CA THR A 88 5.37 51.18 34.36
C THR A 88 6.27 52.36 34.27
N VAL A 89 6.76 52.77 33.09
CA VAL A 89 7.56 53.99 32.89
C VAL A 89 6.74 55.24 33.05
N LEU A 90 5.47 55.25 32.58
CA LEU A 90 4.64 56.43 32.50
C LEU A 90 3.80 56.71 33.77
N LEU A 91 3.32 55.62 34.41
CA LEU A 91 2.26 55.72 35.41
C LEU A 91 2.56 55.01 36.75
N ALA A 92 3.67 54.27 36.88
CA ALA A 92 3.95 53.48 38.08
C ALA A 92 5.11 54.10 38.91
N ASP A 93 5.09 53.78 40.24
CA ASP A 93 6.20 54.07 41.13
C ASP A 93 7.48 53.31 40.73
N GLU A 94 8.63 53.84 41.15
CA GLU A 94 9.96 53.19 40.89
C GLU A 94 10.05 51.78 41.44
N LYS A 95 9.40 51.48 42.55
CA LYS A 95 9.34 50.13 43.13
C LYS A 95 8.60 49.17 42.20
N ILE A 96 7.46 49.58 41.64
CA ILE A 96 6.66 48.80 40.69
C ILE A 96 7.42 48.63 39.38
N TRP A 97 8.07 49.69 38.86
CA TRP A 97 8.90 49.63 37.65
C TRP A 97 10.04 48.62 37.84
N SER A 98 10.77 48.73 38.98
CA SER A 98 11.92 47.83 39.27
C SER A 98 11.50 46.39 39.47
N LEU A 99 10.37 46.15 40.19
CA LEU A 99 9.82 44.79 40.40
C LEU A 99 9.41 44.15 39.10
N TYR A 100 8.69 44.87 38.25
CA TYR A 100 8.22 44.33 36.98
C TYR A 100 9.40 44.09 36.01
N ASN A 101 10.18 45.11 35.72
CA ASN A 101 11.20 45.02 34.69
C ASN A 101 12.48 44.29 35.18
N GLY A 102 12.73 44.24 36.50
CA GLY A 102 13.85 43.55 37.11
C GLY A 102 13.57 42.08 37.45
N LEU A 103 12.33 41.67 37.69
CA LEU A 103 12.00 40.31 38.13
C LEU A 103 10.84 39.68 37.33
N ILE A 104 9.64 40.29 37.32
CA ILE A 104 8.44 39.65 36.80
C ILE A 104 8.55 39.38 35.30
N SER A 105 9.07 40.33 34.51
CA SER A 105 9.29 40.18 33.06
C SER A 105 10.18 38.96 32.71
N TYR A 106 11.24 38.71 33.50
CA TYR A 106 12.13 37.56 33.30
C TYR A 106 11.48 36.27 33.72
N ILE A 107 10.67 36.24 34.76
CA ILE A 107 9.89 35.05 35.15
C ILE A 107 8.90 34.69 34.04
N CYS A 108 8.15 35.67 33.50
CA CYS A 108 7.24 35.44 32.37
C CYS A 108 7.95 34.90 31.13
N MET A 109 9.12 35.42 30.81
CA MET A 109 9.98 34.93 29.72
C MET A 109 10.43 33.47 29.98
N GLY A 110 10.83 33.16 31.20
CA GLY A 110 11.19 31.80 31.62
C GLY A 110 10.04 30.80 31.49
N ILE A 111 8.84 31.22 31.92
CA ILE A 111 7.62 30.40 31.78
C ILE A 111 7.33 30.12 30.29
N LEU A 112 7.44 31.13 29.42
CA LEU A 112 7.24 30.95 27.98
C LEU A 112 8.25 29.94 27.39
N PHE A 113 9.51 29.99 27.80
CA PHE A 113 10.55 29.01 27.41
C PHE A 113 10.21 27.59 27.88
N VAL A 114 9.79 27.43 29.14
CA VAL A 114 9.44 26.12 29.72
C VAL A 114 8.21 25.53 29.02
N VAL A 115 7.20 26.36 28.76
CA VAL A 115 6.00 25.92 28.01
C VAL A 115 6.37 25.52 26.59
N GLU A 116 7.17 26.34 25.88
CA GLU A 116 7.65 26.02 24.53
C GLU A 116 8.43 24.69 24.51
N TYR A 117 9.37 24.54 25.45
CA TYR A 117 10.15 23.31 25.58
C TYR A 117 9.28 22.09 25.84
N GLY A 118 8.28 22.21 26.74
CA GLY A 118 7.31 21.14 27.02
C GLY A 118 6.47 20.77 25.78
N VAL A 119 5.94 21.78 25.08
CA VAL A 119 5.16 21.57 23.84
C VAL A 119 6.04 20.96 22.74
N ARG A 120 7.29 21.40 22.61
CA ARG A 120 8.24 20.81 21.66
C ARG A 120 8.53 19.35 21.99
N LYS A 121 8.80 19.03 23.26
CA LYS A 121 9.03 17.66 23.72
C LYS A 121 7.80 16.76 23.52
N MET A 122 6.60 17.29 23.75
CA MET A 122 5.34 16.59 23.46
C MET A 122 5.10 16.37 21.97
N LYS A 123 5.49 17.32 21.11
CA LYS A 123 5.38 17.20 19.65
C LYS A 123 6.48 16.35 19.01
N GLN A 124 7.64 16.24 19.63
CA GLN A 124 8.71 15.31 19.24
C GLN A 124 8.42 13.86 19.61
N SER A 125 7.16 13.48 19.89
CA SER A 125 6.81 12.09 20.09
C SER A 125 6.91 11.30 18.77
N THR A 126 8.14 11.10 18.29
CA THR A 126 8.56 9.85 17.67
C THR A 126 8.07 8.73 18.57
N LEU A 127 7.66 7.58 18.03
CA LEU A 127 7.42 6.41 18.86
C LEU A 127 8.56 6.33 19.89
N GLN A 128 8.27 6.55 21.17
CA GLN A 128 9.30 6.71 22.22
C GLN A 128 10.28 5.52 22.31
N SER A 129 9.94 4.43 21.63
CA SER A 129 10.68 3.17 21.58
C SER A 129 11.38 2.91 20.24
N TYR A 130 11.31 3.83 19.25
CA TYR A 130 11.92 3.60 17.94
C TYR A 130 13.44 3.56 18.03
N ILE A 131 14.02 2.45 17.57
CA ILE A 131 15.45 2.24 17.39
C ILE A 131 15.64 1.72 15.96
N PRO A 132 16.49 2.33 15.11
CA PRO A 132 16.80 1.78 13.79
C PRO A 132 17.13 0.29 13.89
N PHE A 133 16.61 -0.54 13.01
CA PHE A 133 16.73 -1.99 13.15
C PHE A 133 18.20 -2.46 13.09
N SER A 134 19.09 -1.73 12.38
CA SER A 134 20.53 -2.01 12.38
C SER A 134 21.22 -1.71 13.71
N LYS A 135 20.64 -0.85 14.53
CA LYS A 135 21.17 -0.41 15.83
C LYS A 135 20.55 -1.14 17.03
N LEU A 136 19.67 -2.11 16.76
CA LEU A 136 19.09 -2.94 17.82
C LEU A 136 20.18 -3.79 18.47
N ARG A 137 20.44 -3.53 19.76
CA ARG A 137 21.39 -4.26 20.61
C ARG A 137 20.66 -5.32 21.42
N ALA A 138 21.38 -6.26 21.98
CA ALA A 138 20.82 -7.32 22.83
C ALA A 138 19.98 -6.80 24.00
N ASP A 139 20.35 -5.62 24.52
CA ASP A 139 19.71 -4.91 25.65
C ASP A 139 18.71 -3.82 25.20
N SER A 140 18.46 -3.66 23.89
CA SER A 140 17.56 -2.63 23.37
C SER A 140 16.10 -2.78 23.80
N ARG A 141 15.70 -3.99 24.17
CA ARG A 141 14.35 -4.32 24.64
C ARG A 141 14.43 -5.22 25.89
N PRO A 142 13.44 -5.16 26.80
CA PRO A 142 13.30 -6.14 27.86
C PRO A 142 13.23 -7.56 27.30
N GLU A 143 13.81 -8.54 27.97
CA GLU A 143 13.82 -9.93 27.47
C GLU A 143 12.42 -10.51 27.24
N ASN A 144 11.46 -10.13 28.07
CA ASN A 144 10.07 -10.54 27.99
C ASN A 144 9.21 -9.65 27.06
N ALA A 145 9.80 -8.64 26.38
CA ALA A 145 9.07 -7.83 25.42
C ALA A 145 8.57 -8.71 24.27
N VAL A 146 7.26 -8.68 24.02
CA VAL A 146 6.65 -9.47 22.95
C VAL A 146 7.05 -8.90 21.59
N VAL A 147 7.61 -9.72 20.73
CA VAL A 147 7.97 -9.41 19.34
C VAL A 147 6.88 -9.88 18.41
N ALA A 148 6.41 -11.12 18.59
CA ALA A 148 5.37 -11.70 17.77
C ALA A 148 4.45 -12.60 18.62
N PHE A 149 3.21 -12.78 18.16
CA PHE A 149 2.20 -13.57 18.85
C PHE A 149 1.36 -14.39 17.87
N SER A 150 0.87 -15.54 18.33
CA SER A 150 -0.11 -16.37 17.61
C SER A 150 -1.53 -16.07 18.11
N GLY A 151 -2.56 -16.35 17.29
CA GLY A 151 -3.96 -16.20 17.71
C GLY A 151 -4.45 -14.74 17.71
N ASN A 152 -5.36 -14.42 18.64
CA ASN A 152 -6.21 -13.23 18.60
C ASN A 152 -5.77 -12.12 19.57
N GLY A 153 -4.52 -12.12 19.99
CA GLY A 153 -3.95 -11.10 20.89
C GLY A 153 -2.76 -11.61 21.68
N ILE A 154 -2.14 -10.71 22.45
CA ILE A 154 -0.92 -10.99 23.22
C ILE A 154 -1.10 -12.07 24.32
N ALA A 155 -2.32 -12.50 24.61
CA ALA A 155 -2.57 -13.54 25.64
C ALA A 155 -2.31 -14.98 25.15
N SER A 156 -2.04 -15.20 23.86
CA SER A 156 -1.72 -16.50 23.26
C SER A 156 -0.22 -16.74 23.17
N GLU A 157 0.23 -17.84 22.56
CA GLU A 157 1.66 -18.15 22.39
C GLU A 157 2.45 -16.95 21.85
N ASN A 158 3.38 -16.45 22.67
CA ASN A 158 4.19 -15.30 22.36
C ASN A 158 5.62 -15.70 22.05
N LYS A 159 6.23 -14.97 21.15
CA LYS A 159 7.67 -14.92 20.90
C LYS A 159 8.22 -13.61 21.45
N THR A 160 9.17 -13.71 22.38
CA THR A 160 9.75 -12.58 23.09
C THR A 160 11.04 -12.10 22.44
N TRP A 161 11.56 -10.98 22.91
CA TRP A 161 12.88 -10.48 22.52
C TRP A 161 14.00 -11.49 22.82
N LYS A 162 13.88 -12.21 23.94
CA LYS A 162 14.80 -13.30 24.30
C LYS A 162 14.75 -14.42 23.27
N ASP A 163 13.52 -14.85 22.89
CA ASP A 163 13.33 -15.89 21.86
C ASP A 163 13.93 -15.46 20.53
N LEU A 164 13.68 -14.20 20.10
CA LEU A 164 14.22 -13.67 18.87
C LEU A 164 15.75 -13.73 18.84
N LYS A 165 16.42 -13.27 19.92
CA LYS A 165 17.89 -13.32 20.01
C LYS A 165 18.41 -14.76 19.89
N THR A 166 17.78 -15.68 20.58
CA THR A 166 18.13 -17.11 20.60
C THR A 166 17.94 -17.74 19.21
N ASP A 167 16.79 -17.50 18.60
CA ASP A 167 16.43 -18.10 17.32
C ASP A 167 17.27 -17.52 16.15
N VAL A 168 17.59 -16.21 16.19
CA VAL A 168 18.53 -15.58 15.25
C VAL A 168 19.91 -16.22 15.37
N SER A 169 20.42 -16.44 16.59
CA SER A 169 21.71 -17.09 16.82
C SER A 169 21.77 -18.49 16.23
N LYS A 170 20.72 -19.30 16.44
CA LYS A 170 20.64 -20.67 15.89
C LYS A 170 20.65 -20.67 14.36
N LEU A 171 19.80 -19.82 13.74
CA LEU A 171 19.71 -19.76 12.29
C LEU A 171 20.99 -19.19 11.66
N ARG A 172 21.61 -18.20 12.30
CA ARG A 172 22.92 -17.65 11.89
C ARG A 172 24.00 -18.74 11.87
N THR A 173 24.04 -19.59 12.92
CA THR A 173 24.97 -20.72 12.98
C THR A 173 24.79 -21.69 11.80
N ALA A 174 23.54 -21.92 11.37
CA ALA A 174 23.25 -22.76 10.22
C ALA A 174 23.64 -22.10 8.88
N ILE A 175 23.29 -20.81 8.70
CA ILE A 175 23.60 -20.05 7.48
C ILE A 175 25.11 -19.93 7.24
N GLU A 176 25.91 -19.69 8.30
CA GLU A 176 27.35 -19.52 8.19
C GLU A 176 28.11 -20.83 7.91
N LYS A 177 27.46 -22.00 8.06
CA LYS A 177 28.00 -23.30 7.62
C LYS A 177 27.86 -23.53 6.11
N GLU A 178 26.98 -22.80 5.46
CA GLU A 178 26.72 -22.89 4.03
C GLU A 178 27.59 -21.88 3.25
N SER A 179 28.00 -22.24 2.06
CA SER A 179 28.88 -21.43 1.22
C SER A 179 28.15 -20.37 0.37
N PHE A 180 26.83 -20.20 0.54
CA PHE A 180 26.03 -19.28 -0.24
C PHE A 180 26.22 -17.81 0.20
N ASP A 181 26.38 -16.91 -0.78
CA ASP A 181 26.46 -15.45 -0.54
C ASP A 181 25.12 -14.76 -0.65
N SER A 182 24.17 -15.37 -1.33
CA SER A 182 22.81 -14.86 -1.53
C SER A 182 21.78 -15.88 -1.09
N TRP A 183 20.69 -15.43 -0.54
CA TRP A 183 19.63 -16.29 -0.01
C TRP A 183 18.25 -15.83 -0.44
N ILE A 184 17.46 -16.70 -1.01
CA ILE A 184 16.02 -16.51 -1.17
C ILE A 184 15.40 -16.68 0.20
N LEU A 185 14.62 -15.69 0.64
CA LEU A 185 13.85 -15.75 1.87
C LEU A 185 12.35 -15.79 1.52
N ASN A 186 11.73 -16.91 1.88
CA ASN A 186 10.32 -17.14 1.71
C ASN A 186 9.76 -17.84 2.97
N ALA A 187 9.23 -17.07 3.89
CA ALA A 187 8.58 -17.54 5.10
C ALA A 187 7.24 -16.84 5.27
N ASP A 188 6.16 -17.61 5.44
CA ASP A 188 4.80 -17.07 5.62
C ASP A 188 4.56 -16.57 7.04
N ASP A 189 5.24 -17.15 8.03
CA ASP A 189 5.21 -16.71 9.42
C ASP A 189 6.12 -15.48 9.59
N SER A 190 5.53 -14.34 10.00
CA SER A 190 6.26 -13.08 10.18
C SER A 190 7.38 -13.18 11.22
N TYR A 191 7.25 -14.05 12.25
CA TYR A 191 8.33 -14.25 13.21
C TYR A 191 9.52 -14.97 12.60
N TYR A 192 9.29 -16.06 11.88
CA TYR A 192 10.37 -16.76 11.18
C TYR A 192 11.01 -15.91 10.11
N PHE A 193 10.21 -15.08 9.43
CA PHE A 193 10.73 -14.11 8.49
C PHE A 193 11.67 -13.10 9.17
N ILE A 194 11.31 -12.55 10.34
CA ILE A 194 12.16 -11.63 11.11
C ILE A 194 13.44 -12.34 11.58
N VAL A 195 13.33 -13.55 12.10
CA VAL A 195 14.49 -14.37 12.51
C VAL A 195 15.47 -14.52 11.34
N ALA A 196 14.95 -14.88 10.15
CA ALA A 196 15.77 -15.05 8.95
C ALA A 196 16.41 -13.74 8.45
N LEU A 197 15.64 -12.63 8.47
CA LEU A 197 16.19 -11.31 8.10
C LEU A 197 17.38 -10.94 8.98
N PHE A 198 17.25 -11.03 10.31
CA PHE A 198 18.34 -10.64 11.20
C PHE A 198 19.51 -11.63 11.12
N ALA A 199 19.27 -12.92 10.95
CA ALA A 199 20.33 -13.89 10.74
C ALA A 199 21.14 -13.59 9.47
N LEU A 200 20.47 -13.28 8.36
CA LEU A 200 21.11 -12.91 7.09
C LEU A 200 21.85 -11.56 7.17
N PHE A 201 21.25 -10.55 7.83
CA PHE A 201 21.90 -9.25 8.02
C PHE A 201 23.19 -9.36 8.86
N GLN A 202 23.13 -10.08 9.98
CA GLN A 202 24.30 -10.29 10.84
C GLN A 202 25.37 -11.20 10.19
N SER A 203 24.98 -12.06 9.24
CA SER A 203 25.91 -12.86 8.42
C SER A 203 26.34 -12.15 7.14
N GLN A 204 25.94 -10.89 6.93
CA GLN A 204 26.27 -10.07 5.75
C GLN A 204 25.91 -10.72 4.41
N LYS A 205 24.82 -11.51 4.38
CA LYS A 205 24.34 -12.19 3.18
C LYS A 205 23.36 -11.33 2.39
N LYS A 206 23.39 -11.42 1.03
CA LYS A 206 22.40 -10.76 0.18
C LYS A 206 21.06 -11.48 0.27
N ILE A 207 19.98 -10.72 0.38
CA ILE A 207 18.62 -11.25 0.52
C ILE A 207 17.85 -11.07 -0.78
N LEU A 208 17.20 -12.15 -1.23
CA LEU A 208 16.32 -12.17 -2.38
C LEU A 208 14.89 -12.40 -1.91
N LEU A 209 14.03 -11.38 -2.08
CA LEU A 209 12.64 -11.40 -1.65
C LEU A 209 11.71 -11.59 -2.85
N THR A 210 10.79 -12.53 -2.74
CA THR A 210 9.74 -12.73 -3.74
C THR A 210 8.41 -13.05 -3.07
N ALA A 211 7.36 -12.43 -3.56
CA ALA A 211 5.99 -12.79 -3.17
C ALA A 211 5.42 -13.97 -3.97
N ASN A 212 6.07 -14.34 -5.07
CA ASN A 212 5.70 -15.51 -5.84
C ASN A 212 6.49 -16.73 -5.33
N CYS A 213 5.81 -17.58 -4.59
CA CYS A 213 6.38 -18.77 -3.94
C CYS A 213 6.16 -20.05 -4.75
N LYS A 214 5.73 -19.94 -6.02
CA LYS A 214 5.52 -21.11 -6.88
C LYS A 214 6.87 -21.79 -7.15
N PRO A 215 6.94 -23.14 -7.06
CA PRO A 215 8.20 -23.88 -7.23
C PRO A 215 8.94 -23.57 -8.53
N GLU A 216 8.21 -23.38 -9.63
CA GLU A 216 8.79 -23.04 -10.94
C GLU A 216 9.48 -21.68 -10.90
N PHE A 217 8.85 -20.69 -10.27
CA PHE A 217 9.41 -19.35 -10.12
C PHE A 217 10.67 -19.36 -9.23
N ILE A 218 10.60 -20.09 -8.12
CA ILE A 218 11.77 -20.25 -7.23
C ILE A 218 12.92 -20.90 -7.99
N ARG A 219 12.67 -21.95 -8.80
CA ARG A 219 13.70 -22.59 -9.64
C ARG A 219 14.28 -21.62 -10.69
N GLU A 220 13.49 -20.73 -11.25
CA GLU A 220 13.94 -19.72 -12.22
C GLU A 220 14.92 -18.71 -11.60
N ILE A 221 14.69 -18.28 -10.37
CA ILE A 221 15.55 -17.32 -9.67
C ILE A 221 16.67 -17.99 -8.87
N GLN A 222 16.52 -19.25 -8.48
CA GLN A 222 17.49 -20.02 -7.71
C GLN A 222 18.60 -20.56 -8.63
N LYS A 223 19.71 -19.85 -8.70
CA LYS A 223 20.93 -20.30 -9.37
C LYS A 223 21.75 -21.20 -8.44
N SER A 224 22.72 -21.94 -8.98
CA SER A 224 23.53 -22.94 -8.27
C SER A 224 24.29 -22.45 -7.02
N ASN A 225 24.43 -21.14 -6.83
CA ASN A 225 25.09 -20.53 -5.67
C ASN A 225 24.15 -19.68 -4.80
N ILE A 226 22.85 -20.01 -4.76
CA ILE A 226 21.85 -19.28 -3.97
C ILE A 226 21.17 -20.24 -3.00
N GLY A 227 21.29 -19.94 -1.71
CA GLY A 227 20.58 -20.67 -0.65
C GLY A 227 19.09 -20.32 -0.65
N PHE A 228 18.29 -21.17 -0.01
CA PHE A 228 16.86 -20.97 0.12
C PHE A 228 16.41 -21.21 1.56
N LEU A 229 15.78 -20.23 2.19
CA LEU A 229 15.15 -20.29 3.52
C LEU A 229 13.64 -20.32 3.38
N ASN A 230 13.02 -21.30 4.03
CA ASN A 230 11.56 -21.49 3.98
C ASN A 230 11.03 -22.04 5.32
N ASP A 231 9.74 -21.88 5.58
CA ASP A 231 9.06 -22.38 6.78
C ASP A 231 7.90 -23.36 6.51
N SER A 232 7.62 -23.62 5.22
CA SER A 232 6.43 -24.38 4.77
C SER A 232 6.77 -25.72 4.11
N GLY A 233 8.01 -26.20 4.21
CA GLY A 233 8.41 -27.53 3.72
C GLY A 233 8.79 -27.56 2.23
N ALA A 234 9.18 -26.43 1.63
CA ALA A 234 9.63 -26.39 0.25
C ALA A 234 10.88 -27.26 0.04
N GLU A 235 10.93 -27.95 -1.11
CA GLU A 235 12.08 -28.78 -1.51
C GLU A 235 13.34 -27.91 -1.68
N ASN A 236 14.50 -28.48 -1.36
CA ASN A 236 15.81 -27.81 -1.45
C ASN A 236 15.95 -26.53 -0.62
N ALA A 237 15.06 -26.31 0.37
CA ALA A 237 15.13 -25.19 1.29
C ALA A 237 15.67 -25.64 2.67
N LEU A 238 16.46 -24.78 3.29
CA LEU A 238 16.77 -24.87 4.71
C LEU A 238 15.51 -24.48 5.49
N GLN A 239 14.88 -25.46 6.14
CA GLN A 239 13.63 -25.28 6.84
C GLN A 239 13.85 -24.56 8.17
N ILE A 240 13.40 -23.32 8.30
CA ILE A 240 13.63 -22.48 9.50
C ILE A 240 13.20 -23.20 10.78
N PRO A 241 11.97 -23.74 10.91
CA PRO A 241 11.56 -24.42 12.14
C PRO A 241 12.48 -25.58 12.55
N GLN A 242 12.89 -26.41 11.59
CA GLN A 242 13.79 -27.55 11.83
C GLN A 242 15.18 -27.11 12.28
N VAL A 243 15.69 -26.01 11.71
CA VAL A 243 16.98 -25.42 12.12
C VAL A 243 16.90 -24.95 13.57
N LEU A 244 15.82 -24.28 13.95
CA LEU A 244 15.62 -23.76 15.31
C LEU A 244 15.52 -24.88 16.36
N GLU A 245 15.05 -26.06 15.99
CA GLU A 245 15.05 -27.25 16.86
C GLU A 245 16.41 -27.92 16.95
N LYS A 246 17.14 -28.00 15.84
CA LYS A 246 18.37 -28.82 15.69
C LYS A 246 19.63 -28.11 16.17
N PHE A 247 19.73 -26.78 15.98
CA PHE A 247 20.94 -26.02 16.26
C PHE A 247 20.93 -25.39 17.65
N SER A 248 22.11 -25.26 18.26
CA SER A 248 22.31 -24.51 19.50
C SER A 248 22.55 -23.02 19.21
N ALA A 249 22.25 -22.17 20.18
CA ALA A 249 22.55 -20.74 20.11
C ALA A 249 24.03 -20.52 20.50
N GLU A 250 24.90 -20.39 19.51
CA GLU A 250 26.35 -20.24 19.69
C GLU A 250 26.85 -18.81 19.47
N LYS A 251 26.06 -18.01 18.76
CA LYS A 251 26.40 -16.64 18.36
C LYS A 251 25.74 -15.62 19.27
N SER A 252 26.45 -14.55 19.62
CA SER A 252 25.87 -13.39 20.30
C SER A 252 25.03 -12.57 19.31
N TRP A 253 24.04 -11.85 19.84
CA TRP A 253 23.33 -10.82 19.07
C TRP A 253 24.29 -9.64 18.81
N GLU A 254 24.40 -9.24 17.55
CA GLU A 254 25.27 -8.16 17.11
C GLU A 254 24.49 -7.09 16.33
N THR A 255 24.92 -5.84 16.45
CA THR A 255 24.54 -4.79 15.51
C THR A 255 25.29 -5.03 14.20
N PHE A 256 24.77 -4.52 13.11
CA PHE A 256 25.40 -4.65 11.80
C PHE A 256 25.47 -3.29 11.10
N ASP A 257 26.45 -3.15 10.19
CA ASP A 257 26.55 -1.97 9.36
C ASP A 257 25.46 -2.02 8.29
N ILE A 258 24.54 -1.06 8.34
CA ILE A 258 23.41 -0.97 7.41
C ILE A 258 23.85 -0.84 5.94
N GLN A 259 25.05 -0.32 5.69
CA GLN A 259 25.60 -0.19 4.34
C GLN A 259 25.99 -1.53 3.72
N THR A 260 26.24 -2.56 4.54
CA THR A 260 26.54 -3.91 4.05
C THR A 260 25.29 -4.66 3.60
N VAL A 261 24.12 -4.23 4.06
CA VAL A 261 22.84 -4.89 3.76
C VAL A 261 22.43 -4.63 2.32
N LYS A 262 22.31 -5.71 1.55
CA LYS A 262 21.84 -5.73 0.17
C LYS A 262 20.63 -6.63 0.03
N ALA A 263 19.60 -6.15 -0.64
CA ALA A 263 18.42 -6.94 -0.95
C ALA A 263 17.98 -6.74 -2.40
N SER A 264 17.31 -7.74 -2.94
CA SER A 264 16.63 -7.65 -4.23
C SER A 264 15.18 -8.09 -4.04
N ILE A 265 14.24 -7.28 -4.52
CA ILE A 265 12.81 -7.60 -4.50
C ILE A 265 12.39 -7.95 -5.92
N PHE A 266 11.85 -9.15 -6.10
CA PHE A 266 11.32 -9.59 -7.38
C PHE A 266 9.85 -9.18 -7.52
N THR A 267 9.53 -8.53 -8.62
CA THR A 267 8.17 -8.13 -8.97
C THR A 267 7.74 -8.77 -10.28
N SER A 268 6.44 -9.02 -10.46
CA SER A 268 5.91 -9.48 -11.74
C SER A 268 6.08 -8.37 -12.78
N GLY A 269 7.08 -8.49 -13.66
CA GLY A 269 7.29 -7.55 -14.75
C GLY A 269 6.09 -7.50 -15.70
N THR A 270 5.86 -6.36 -16.33
CA THR A 270 4.82 -6.17 -17.37
C THR A 270 5.04 -7.06 -18.60
N THR A 271 6.27 -7.50 -18.80
CA THR A 271 6.72 -8.40 -19.90
C THR A 271 6.60 -9.89 -19.58
N GLY A 272 6.20 -10.26 -18.35
CA GLY A 272 6.06 -11.64 -17.89
C GLY A 272 7.34 -12.23 -17.27
N ALA A 273 8.52 -11.66 -17.50
CA ALA A 273 9.74 -12.04 -16.78
C ALA A 273 9.83 -11.32 -15.42
N PRO A 274 10.39 -11.96 -14.38
CA PRO A 274 10.61 -11.33 -13.08
C PRO A 274 11.53 -10.12 -13.21
N LYS A 275 11.09 -8.96 -12.70
CA LYS A 275 11.94 -7.76 -12.59
C LYS A 275 12.60 -7.76 -11.21
N GLU A 276 13.92 -7.78 -11.18
CA GLU A 276 14.72 -7.61 -9.97
C GLU A 276 14.90 -6.13 -9.66
N ILE A 277 14.52 -5.70 -8.44
CA ILE A 277 14.71 -4.33 -7.95
C ILE A 277 15.67 -4.39 -6.79
N ALA A 278 16.86 -3.84 -6.98
CA ALA A 278 17.88 -3.76 -5.94
C ALA A 278 17.47 -2.71 -4.89
N LYS A 279 17.69 -3.05 -3.62
CA LYS A 279 17.50 -2.17 -2.47
C LYS A 279 18.68 -2.28 -1.51
N THR A 280 19.02 -1.19 -0.86
CA THR A 280 20.01 -1.16 0.21
C THR A 280 19.32 -1.17 1.58
N GLY A 281 20.03 -1.63 2.60
CA GLY A 281 19.55 -1.55 3.99
C GLY A 281 19.24 -0.13 4.41
N MET A 282 20.05 0.85 3.97
CA MET A 282 19.83 2.26 4.26
C MET A 282 18.48 2.76 3.73
N GLN A 283 18.07 2.33 2.53
CA GLN A 283 16.76 2.70 1.96
C GLN A 283 15.62 2.16 2.82
N PHE A 284 15.68 0.92 3.29
CA PHE A 284 14.67 0.34 4.19
C PHE A 284 14.64 1.04 5.56
N GLU A 285 15.81 1.35 6.13
CA GLU A 285 15.87 2.00 7.44
C GLU A 285 15.37 3.44 7.39
N ASN A 286 15.73 4.20 6.36
CA ASN A 286 15.23 5.55 6.14
C ASN A 286 13.71 5.57 5.93
N GLU A 287 13.17 4.61 5.18
CA GLU A 287 11.72 4.46 5.01
C GLU A 287 11.04 4.14 6.34
N ALA A 288 11.53 3.17 7.10
CA ALA A 288 10.98 2.81 8.41
C ALA A 288 11.00 4.00 9.38
N GLU A 289 12.07 4.81 9.39
CA GLU A 289 12.18 6.01 10.21
C GLU A 289 11.16 7.09 9.79
N ALA A 290 11.00 7.33 8.50
CA ALA A 290 10.02 8.28 7.98
C ALA A 290 8.58 7.87 8.32
N LEU A 291 8.26 6.58 8.18
CA LEU A 291 6.95 6.02 8.55
C LEU A 291 6.71 6.09 10.06
N ALA A 292 7.73 5.80 10.89
CA ALA A 292 7.66 5.96 12.33
C ALA A 292 7.32 7.40 12.73
N LYS A 293 7.96 8.40 12.11
CA LYS A 293 7.67 9.82 12.33
C LYS A 293 6.26 10.19 11.88
N ARG A 294 5.84 9.73 10.71
CA ARG A 294 4.54 10.08 10.13
C ARG A 294 3.37 9.48 10.91
N PHE A 295 3.51 8.25 11.37
CA PHE A 295 2.43 7.47 11.98
C PHE A 295 2.59 7.22 13.48
N ALA A 296 3.54 7.89 14.17
CA ALA A 296 3.86 7.67 15.58
C ALA A 296 2.62 7.55 16.48
N LYS A 297 1.68 8.48 16.36
CA LYS A 297 0.45 8.50 17.18
C LYS A 297 -0.51 7.36 16.84
N ASN A 298 -0.54 6.95 15.57
CA ASN A 298 -1.46 5.93 15.09
C ASN A 298 -0.98 4.52 15.44
N PHE A 299 0.33 4.33 15.59
CA PHE A 299 0.94 3.05 15.93
C PHE A 299 1.21 2.86 17.43
N ALA A 300 1.27 3.94 18.21
CA ALA A 300 1.61 3.87 19.62
C ALA A 300 0.67 2.92 20.41
N ASN A 301 1.27 1.96 21.12
CA ASN A 301 0.57 0.97 21.96
C ASN A 301 -0.45 0.12 21.19
N ARG A 302 -0.20 -0.17 19.93
CA ARG A 302 -1.06 -1.00 19.09
C ARG A 302 -0.33 -2.24 18.60
N ASN A 303 -1.06 -3.33 18.50
CA ASN A 303 -0.59 -4.56 17.88
C ASN A 303 -0.73 -4.48 16.36
N ILE A 304 0.19 -5.10 15.65
CA ILE A 304 0.22 -5.06 14.18
C ILE A 304 -0.39 -6.34 13.63
N TYR A 305 -1.41 -6.15 12.82
CA TYR A 305 -2.10 -7.21 12.09
C TYR A 305 -1.97 -6.93 10.59
N SER A 306 -1.72 -7.97 9.81
CA SER A 306 -1.59 -7.84 8.37
C SER A 306 -2.59 -8.74 7.63
N THR A 307 -3.08 -8.26 6.50
CA THR A 307 -3.83 -9.03 5.51
C THR A 307 -3.04 -9.18 4.22
N VAL A 308 -1.86 -8.54 4.18
CA VAL A 308 -0.97 -8.54 3.01
C VAL A 308 0.29 -9.35 3.30
N ASN A 309 0.89 -9.86 2.23
CA ASN A 309 2.13 -10.59 2.33
C ASN A 309 3.30 -9.63 2.62
N HIS A 310 4.11 -9.94 3.63
CA HIS A 310 5.28 -9.16 4.02
C HIS A 310 6.49 -9.29 3.09
N HIS A 311 6.44 -10.18 2.08
CA HIS A 311 7.45 -10.23 1.01
C HIS A 311 7.32 -9.08 0.01
N HIS A 312 6.20 -8.34 0.00
CA HIS A 312 6.05 -7.11 -0.76
C HIS A 312 6.54 -5.90 0.02
N ILE A 313 7.06 -4.89 -0.69
CA ILE A 313 7.60 -3.66 -0.07
C ILE A 313 6.63 -3.03 0.94
N TYR A 314 5.34 -2.98 0.64
CA TYR A 314 4.33 -2.42 1.54
C TYR A 314 4.21 -3.23 2.84
N GLY A 315 4.04 -4.55 2.76
CA GLY A 315 4.00 -5.42 3.93
C GLY A 315 5.33 -5.41 4.69
N LEU A 316 6.46 -5.41 3.97
CA LEU A 316 7.79 -5.35 4.54
C LEU A 316 8.00 -4.08 5.38
N ALA A 317 7.61 -2.92 4.85
CA ALA A 317 7.76 -1.63 5.54
C ALA A 317 6.83 -1.52 6.77
N PHE A 318 5.53 -1.81 6.61
CA PHE A 318 4.52 -1.56 7.64
C PHE A 318 4.29 -2.72 8.61
N SER A 319 4.58 -3.97 8.20
CA SER A 319 4.35 -5.15 9.05
C SER A 319 5.65 -5.74 9.62
N ILE A 320 6.84 -5.34 9.12
CA ILE A 320 8.13 -5.89 9.59
C ILE A 320 9.05 -4.77 10.09
N PHE A 321 9.60 -3.92 9.21
CA PHE A 321 10.66 -2.97 9.59
C PHE A 321 10.20 -1.89 10.56
N LEU A 322 9.07 -1.25 10.30
CA LEU A 322 8.52 -0.26 11.23
C LEU A 322 8.19 -0.87 12.59
N PRO A 323 7.44 -1.98 12.68
CA PRO A 323 7.11 -2.58 13.98
C PRO A 323 8.32 -3.05 14.78
N ILE A 324 9.27 -3.77 14.19
CA ILE A 324 10.44 -4.27 14.91
C ILE A 324 11.32 -3.11 15.43
N SER A 325 11.48 -2.06 14.64
CA SER A 325 12.21 -0.84 15.04
C SER A 325 11.49 -0.08 16.14
N ALA A 326 10.16 -0.08 16.15
CA ALA A 326 9.34 0.57 17.16
C ALA A 326 9.05 -0.29 18.39
N GLY A 327 9.41 -1.58 18.38
CA GLY A 327 9.11 -2.53 19.46
C GLY A 327 7.63 -2.84 19.59
N LEU A 328 6.90 -2.91 18.48
CA LEU A 328 5.47 -3.22 18.44
C LEU A 328 5.25 -4.71 18.16
N PRO A 329 4.36 -5.37 18.89
CA PRO A 329 4.04 -6.77 18.67
C PRO A 329 3.37 -7.01 17.32
N ILE A 330 3.77 -8.07 16.62
CA ILE A 330 3.30 -8.44 15.29
C ILE A 330 2.56 -9.78 15.36
N ARG A 331 1.37 -9.89 14.76
CA ARG A 331 0.72 -11.19 14.58
C ARG A 331 1.53 -12.03 13.59
N ARG A 332 1.80 -13.28 13.93
CA ARG A 332 2.67 -14.18 13.15
C ARG A 332 2.09 -14.47 11.76
N MET A 333 0.81 -14.88 11.69
CA MET A 333 0.13 -15.20 10.45
C MET A 333 -0.78 -14.05 10.01
N ARG A 334 -0.77 -13.74 8.71
CA ARG A 334 -1.70 -12.77 8.16
C ARG A 334 -3.15 -13.26 8.24
N PHE A 335 -4.10 -12.33 8.24
CA PHE A 335 -5.51 -12.66 8.02
C PHE A 335 -5.77 -12.95 6.53
N GLU A 336 -6.47 -14.02 6.26
CA GLU A 336 -6.87 -14.40 4.90
C GLU A 336 -8.34 -14.10 4.64
N PHE A 337 -9.17 -14.20 5.67
CA PHE A 337 -10.62 -14.04 5.58
C PHE A 337 -11.09 -12.82 6.38
N PRO A 338 -12.10 -12.08 5.87
CA PRO A 338 -12.67 -10.91 6.56
C PRO A 338 -13.22 -11.23 7.95
N GLU A 339 -13.75 -12.43 8.16
CA GLU A 339 -14.36 -12.88 9.41
C GLU A 339 -13.36 -12.96 10.56
N GLU A 340 -12.08 -13.14 10.24
CA GLU A 340 -11.01 -13.18 11.25
C GLU A 340 -10.82 -11.83 11.95
N ILE A 341 -11.21 -10.72 11.30
CA ILE A 341 -11.11 -9.36 11.88
C ILE A 341 -11.96 -9.22 13.15
N ALA A 342 -13.10 -9.91 13.23
CA ALA A 342 -13.94 -9.89 14.43
C ALA A 342 -13.22 -10.44 15.68
N GLN A 343 -12.20 -11.27 15.49
CA GLN A 343 -11.43 -11.87 16.59
C GLN A 343 -10.58 -10.85 17.35
N ILE A 344 -10.30 -9.68 16.78
CA ILE A 344 -9.43 -8.64 17.36
C ILE A 344 -10.18 -7.39 17.84
N GLU A 345 -11.49 -7.45 17.98
CA GLU A 345 -12.33 -6.30 18.40
C GLU A 345 -11.94 -5.69 19.74
N LYS A 346 -11.33 -6.48 20.63
CA LYS A 346 -10.90 -6.05 21.97
C LYS A 346 -9.49 -5.46 21.99
N GLU A 347 -8.74 -5.63 20.91
CA GLU A 347 -7.32 -5.27 20.85
C GLU A 347 -7.12 -3.89 20.20
N PRO A 348 -6.17 -3.08 20.70
CA PRO A 348 -5.75 -1.88 19.99
C PRO A 348 -4.92 -2.30 18.78
N ALA A 349 -5.47 -2.12 17.57
CA ALA A 349 -4.93 -2.66 16.35
C ALA A 349 -4.50 -1.61 15.32
N VAL A 350 -3.39 -1.89 14.62
CA VAL A 350 -3.10 -1.38 13.28
C VAL A 350 -3.33 -2.54 12.32
N ILE A 351 -4.11 -2.31 11.27
CA ILE A 351 -4.43 -3.33 10.27
C ILE A 351 -3.86 -2.89 8.92
N VAL A 352 -2.85 -3.61 8.46
CA VAL A 352 -2.18 -3.41 7.17
C VAL A 352 -2.93 -4.22 6.13
N ALA A 353 -3.74 -3.54 5.30
CA ALA A 353 -4.68 -4.17 4.38
C ALA A 353 -4.41 -3.80 2.91
N SER A 354 -5.09 -4.49 2.00
CA SER A 354 -5.15 -4.13 0.58
C SER A 354 -6.59 -3.75 0.19
N PRO A 355 -6.79 -2.98 -0.89
CA PRO A 355 -8.12 -2.69 -1.40
C PRO A 355 -8.95 -3.95 -1.68
N ALA A 356 -8.31 -5.03 -2.13
CA ALA A 356 -8.98 -6.31 -2.38
C ALA A 356 -9.54 -6.95 -1.10
N PHE A 357 -8.78 -6.91 0.00
CA PHE A 357 -9.26 -7.40 1.28
C PHE A 357 -10.39 -6.53 1.83
N LEU A 358 -10.24 -5.20 1.76
CA LEU A 358 -11.27 -4.26 2.24
C LEU A 358 -12.58 -4.37 1.45
N LYS A 359 -12.51 -4.62 0.13
CA LYS A 359 -13.70 -4.93 -0.69
C LYS A 359 -14.43 -6.19 -0.16
N ARG A 360 -13.70 -7.27 0.13
CA ARG A 360 -14.30 -8.51 0.69
C ARG A 360 -14.89 -8.24 2.08
N LEU A 361 -14.20 -7.49 2.92
CA LEU A 361 -14.68 -7.11 4.25
C LEU A 361 -15.99 -6.31 4.16
N ALA A 362 -16.07 -5.34 3.26
CA ALA A 362 -17.27 -4.54 3.03
C ALA A 362 -18.48 -5.37 2.59
N VAL A 363 -18.26 -6.40 1.75
CA VAL A 363 -19.32 -7.29 1.23
C VAL A 363 -19.72 -8.36 2.26
N SER A 364 -18.79 -8.81 3.12
CA SER A 364 -19.04 -9.91 4.07
C SER A 364 -20.14 -9.59 5.08
N LYS A 365 -20.49 -8.29 5.26
CA LYS A 365 -21.48 -7.83 6.27
C LYS A 365 -21.17 -8.32 7.69
N THR A 366 -19.93 -8.72 7.97
CA THR A 366 -19.48 -9.16 9.29
C THR A 366 -19.67 -8.00 10.28
N PRO A 367 -20.50 -8.14 11.32
CA PRO A 367 -20.64 -7.08 12.31
C PRO A 367 -19.35 -6.94 13.08
N LEU A 368 -18.82 -5.73 13.17
CA LEU A 368 -17.59 -5.42 13.90
C LEU A 368 -17.87 -4.43 15.03
N HIS A 369 -17.45 -4.78 16.24
CA HIS A 369 -17.69 -3.99 17.46
C HIS A 369 -16.37 -3.69 18.17
N PHE A 370 -15.50 -2.90 17.55
CA PHE A 370 -14.22 -2.56 18.12
C PHE A 370 -14.32 -1.76 19.43
N LYS A 371 -13.74 -2.28 20.50
CA LYS A 371 -13.59 -1.55 21.76
C LYS A 371 -12.68 -0.33 21.59
N THR A 372 -11.62 -0.49 20.82
CA THR A 372 -10.71 0.59 20.38
C THR A 372 -10.69 0.63 18.87
N LYS A 373 -11.06 1.76 18.28
CA LYS A 373 -11.08 1.94 16.82
C LYS A 373 -9.74 1.56 16.20
N PRO A 374 -9.69 0.60 15.27
CA PRO A 374 -8.45 0.19 14.62
C PRO A 374 -7.93 1.29 13.71
N PHE A 375 -6.63 1.32 13.48
CA PHE A 375 -6.03 2.15 12.44
C PHE A 375 -5.84 1.32 11.18
N TRP A 376 -6.56 1.69 10.12
CA TRP A 376 -6.51 1.01 8.84
C TRP A 376 -5.51 1.66 7.90
N LEU A 377 -4.68 0.83 7.27
CA LEU A 377 -3.82 1.19 6.15
C LEU A 377 -4.24 0.42 4.91
N SER A 378 -4.15 1.05 3.74
CA SER A 378 -4.41 0.41 2.45
C SER A 378 -3.41 0.85 1.40
N ALA A 379 -2.82 -0.09 0.67
CA ALA A 379 -1.92 0.19 -0.45
C ALA A 379 -1.99 -0.90 -1.53
N GLY A 380 -1.29 -0.67 -2.64
CA GLY A 380 -1.16 -1.61 -3.75
C GLY A 380 -2.24 -1.50 -4.83
N GLY A 381 -3.21 -0.62 -4.65
CA GLY A 381 -4.26 -0.33 -5.63
C GLY A 381 -5.15 0.82 -5.17
N VAL A 382 -6.07 1.23 -6.02
CA VAL A 382 -7.06 2.26 -5.69
C VAL A 382 -8.12 1.66 -4.79
N LEU A 383 -8.40 2.32 -3.66
CA LEU A 383 -9.53 1.99 -2.78
C LEU A 383 -10.77 2.74 -3.29
N PRO A 384 -11.87 2.06 -3.68
CA PRO A 384 -13.10 2.74 -4.05
C PRO A 384 -13.73 3.47 -2.86
N ASP A 385 -14.35 4.64 -3.12
CA ASP A 385 -14.91 5.52 -2.10
C ASP A 385 -16.05 4.86 -1.34
N ASP A 386 -16.87 4.06 -2.00
CA ASP A 386 -17.95 3.28 -1.40
C ASP A 386 -17.40 2.23 -0.42
N VAL A 387 -16.31 1.54 -0.78
CA VAL A 387 -15.62 0.58 0.11
C VAL A 387 -15.01 1.30 1.32
N ALA A 388 -14.34 2.45 1.12
CA ALA A 388 -13.79 3.24 2.21
C ALA A 388 -14.88 3.69 3.19
N SER A 389 -16.05 4.12 2.68
CA SER A 389 -17.21 4.52 3.47
C SER A 389 -17.83 3.34 4.24
N GLN A 390 -17.90 2.17 3.62
CA GLN A 390 -18.40 0.96 4.29
C GLN A 390 -17.45 0.50 5.41
N VAL A 391 -16.13 0.51 5.19
CA VAL A 391 -15.15 0.20 6.24
C VAL A 391 -15.26 1.16 7.42
N LEU A 392 -15.46 2.46 7.16
CA LEU A 392 -15.73 3.44 8.21
C LEU A 392 -16.98 3.07 9.01
N THR A 393 -18.07 2.73 8.34
CA THR A 393 -19.33 2.35 9.00
C THR A 393 -19.16 1.11 9.86
N LEU A 394 -18.43 0.09 9.35
CA LEU A 394 -18.20 -1.17 10.05
C LEU A 394 -17.25 -1.02 11.24
N SER A 395 -16.20 -0.21 11.15
CA SER A 395 -15.12 -0.17 12.13
C SER A 395 -15.06 1.11 12.97
N GLY A 396 -15.84 2.12 12.60
CA GLY A 396 -15.84 3.43 13.26
C GLY A 396 -14.60 4.27 12.99
N ASN A 397 -13.72 3.85 12.08
CA ASN A 397 -12.53 4.61 11.65
C ASN A 397 -12.31 4.49 10.14
N GLY A 398 -11.71 5.53 9.55
CA GLY A 398 -11.40 5.55 8.14
C GLY A 398 -10.12 4.82 7.77
N VAL A 399 -9.90 4.75 6.47
CA VAL A 399 -8.75 4.08 5.89
C VAL A 399 -7.73 5.11 5.43
N GLN A 400 -6.50 4.99 5.93
CA GLN A 400 -5.36 5.76 5.45
C GLN A 400 -4.77 5.05 4.23
N GLU A 401 -4.89 5.65 3.07
CA GLU A 401 -4.28 5.12 1.85
C GLU A 401 -2.80 5.50 1.78
N ILE A 402 -2.00 4.58 1.25
CA ILE A 402 -0.56 4.77 0.98
C ILE A 402 -0.33 4.61 -0.52
N TYR A 403 0.23 5.64 -1.14
CA TYR A 403 0.75 5.60 -2.49
C TYR A 403 2.25 5.28 -2.43
N GLY A 404 2.68 4.33 -3.24
CA GLY A 404 4.07 3.91 -3.31
C GLY A 404 4.33 2.84 -4.36
N CYS A 405 5.58 2.54 -4.58
CA CYS A 405 6.05 1.49 -5.47
C CYS A 405 7.30 0.82 -4.90
N THR A 406 7.69 -0.32 -5.46
CA THR A 406 8.85 -1.07 -4.95
C THR A 406 10.14 -0.26 -5.05
N GLU A 407 10.30 0.52 -6.10
CA GLU A 407 11.48 1.34 -6.37
C GLU A 407 11.62 2.50 -5.37
N ALA A 408 10.51 3.18 -5.05
CA ALA A 408 10.53 4.42 -4.25
C ALA A 408 9.96 4.26 -2.82
N GLY A 409 9.50 3.05 -2.43
CA GLY A 409 8.86 2.85 -1.13
C GLY A 409 7.53 3.60 -0.98
N ALA A 410 7.17 3.97 0.25
CA ALA A 410 5.96 4.72 0.57
C ALA A 410 6.15 6.21 0.25
N ILE A 411 5.46 6.72 -0.75
CA ILE A 411 5.65 8.07 -1.32
C ILE A 411 4.73 9.09 -0.64
N ALA A 412 3.45 8.79 -0.57
CA ALA A 412 2.43 9.72 -0.09
C ALA A 412 1.28 9.00 0.60
N THR A 413 0.47 9.75 1.30
CA THR A 413 -0.68 9.24 2.03
C THR A 413 -1.87 10.17 1.91
N ARG A 414 -3.10 9.60 2.00
CA ARG A 414 -4.34 10.36 2.11
C ARG A 414 -5.39 9.61 2.92
N ASP A 415 -6.31 10.34 3.54
CA ASP A 415 -7.63 9.83 3.92
C ASP A 415 -8.65 10.49 2.98
N ILE A 416 -9.24 9.71 2.08
CA ILE A 416 -10.09 10.23 1.00
C ILE A 416 -11.32 10.99 1.51
N ARG A 417 -11.71 10.76 2.76
CA ARG A 417 -12.84 11.46 3.39
C ARG A 417 -12.47 12.87 3.84
N GLU A 418 -11.19 13.09 4.18
CA GLU A 418 -10.68 14.37 4.64
C GLU A 418 -10.15 15.18 3.48
N GLU A 419 -9.48 14.51 2.53
CA GLU A 419 -8.83 15.15 1.40
C GLU A 419 -8.64 14.22 0.21
N ILE A 420 -9.00 14.69 -0.98
CA ILE A 420 -8.81 13.95 -2.25
C ILE A 420 -7.32 13.94 -2.64
N LEU A 421 -6.58 14.99 -2.27
CA LEU A 421 -5.18 15.17 -2.64
C LEU A 421 -4.27 14.23 -1.83
N TRP A 422 -3.22 13.74 -2.50
CA TRP A 422 -2.15 13.00 -1.86
C TRP A 422 -1.16 13.94 -1.18
N THR A 423 -0.89 13.68 0.09
CA THR A 423 0.12 14.42 0.87
C THR A 423 1.41 13.63 0.90
N PRO A 424 2.53 14.16 0.37
CA PRO A 424 3.84 13.50 0.43
C PRO A 424 4.23 13.13 1.87
N ILE A 425 4.76 11.91 2.05
CA ILE A 425 5.39 11.51 3.31
C ILE A 425 6.82 12.03 3.29
N PRO A 426 7.21 12.95 4.19
CA PRO A 426 8.60 13.39 4.25
C PRO A 426 9.57 12.20 4.47
N PRO A 427 10.76 12.17 3.84
CA PRO A 427 11.43 13.24 3.09
C PRO A 427 11.13 13.28 1.58
N ASN A 428 10.08 12.58 1.08
CA ASN A 428 9.80 12.55 -0.35
C ASN A 428 9.54 13.96 -0.90
N GLN A 429 10.30 14.33 -1.91
CA GLN A 429 10.09 15.49 -2.75
C GLN A 429 9.53 15.03 -4.10
N ILE A 430 8.44 15.63 -4.53
CA ILE A 430 7.74 15.23 -5.75
C ILE A 430 7.81 16.36 -6.75
N SER A 431 8.21 16.05 -7.98
CA SER A 431 8.26 16.95 -9.10
C SER A 431 7.63 16.31 -10.35
N LEU A 432 7.32 17.10 -11.36
CA LEU A 432 6.88 16.62 -12.66
C LEU A 432 8.05 16.55 -13.62
N ALA A 433 8.17 15.44 -14.32
CA ALA A 433 9.04 15.32 -15.48
C ALA A 433 8.37 15.94 -16.71
N GLU A 434 9.11 16.14 -17.81
CA GLU A 434 8.60 16.72 -19.06
C GLU A 434 7.40 15.97 -19.66
N ASN A 435 7.33 14.66 -19.44
CA ASN A 435 6.23 13.80 -19.89
C ASN A 435 5.01 13.82 -18.95
N GLY A 436 5.00 14.64 -17.90
CA GLY A 436 3.92 14.72 -16.91
C GLY A 436 3.93 13.62 -15.86
N CYS A 437 4.91 12.72 -15.87
CA CYS A 437 5.06 11.70 -14.84
C CYS A 437 5.66 12.29 -13.55
N LEU A 438 5.28 11.71 -12.42
CA LEU A 438 5.85 12.07 -11.13
C LEU A 438 7.29 11.55 -11.01
N LYS A 439 8.21 12.43 -10.65
CA LYS A 439 9.58 12.12 -10.25
C LYS A 439 9.72 12.25 -8.74
N ILE A 440 10.20 11.20 -8.10
CA ILE A 440 10.34 11.10 -6.66
C ILE A 440 11.80 11.19 -6.28
N GLN A 441 12.16 12.16 -5.45
CA GLN A 441 13.47 12.30 -4.84
C GLN A 441 13.36 12.05 -3.34
N SER A 442 14.14 11.13 -2.81
CA SER A 442 14.01 10.70 -1.42
C SER A 442 15.29 9.99 -0.94
N SER A 443 15.44 9.82 0.37
CA SER A 443 16.46 8.97 0.97
C SER A 443 16.21 7.46 0.77
N TYR A 444 15.08 7.06 0.18
CA TYR A 444 14.82 5.66 -0.18
C TYR A 444 14.86 5.39 -1.69
N THR A 445 15.17 6.41 -2.50
CA THR A 445 15.48 6.27 -3.93
C THR A 445 16.98 6.38 -4.16
N ASP A 446 17.41 6.10 -5.37
CA ASP A 446 18.78 6.40 -5.78
C ASP A 446 19.02 7.93 -5.84
N ALA A 447 20.29 8.34 -5.92
CA ALA A 447 20.67 9.76 -5.89
C ALA A 447 20.01 10.61 -6.99
N GLU A 448 19.73 10.02 -8.16
CA GLU A 448 19.05 10.68 -9.27
C GLU A 448 17.52 10.77 -9.09
N GLY A 449 16.99 10.11 -8.05
CA GLY A 449 15.56 9.92 -7.83
C GLY A 449 14.97 8.82 -8.72
N PHE A 450 13.66 8.63 -8.58
CA PHE A 450 12.92 7.63 -9.35
C PHE A 450 11.81 8.29 -10.18
N LEU A 451 11.83 8.05 -11.48
CA LEU A 451 10.75 8.46 -12.38
C LEU A 451 9.67 7.39 -12.38
N THR A 452 8.51 7.70 -11.85
CA THR A 452 7.36 6.78 -11.86
C THR A 452 6.75 6.71 -13.26
N GLY A 453 5.94 5.67 -13.48
CA GLY A 453 5.06 5.65 -14.66
C GLY A 453 3.71 6.37 -14.42
N ASP A 454 3.53 7.02 -13.27
CA ASP A 454 2.27 7.64 -12.89
C ASP A 454 2.24 9.12 -13.27
N LEU A 455 1.21 9.52 -13.98
CA LEU A 455 0.93 10.92 -14.31
C LEU A 455 0.34 11.61 -13.09
N GLY A 456 0.71 12.87 -12.86
CA GLY A 456 0.20 13.63 -11.75
C GLY A 456 0.05 15.11 -12.02
N LYS A 457 -0.65 15.79 -11.11
CA LYS A 457 -0.74 17.24 -11.05
C LYS A 457 -0.40 17.69 -9.64
N ILE A 458 0.58 18.58 -9.50
CA ILE A 458 1.06 19.06 -8.22
C ILE A 458 0.43 20.44 -7.94
N GLU A 459 -0.09 20.61 -6.73
CA GLU A 459 -0.66 21.86 -6.25
C GLU A 459 0.42 22.74 -5.58
N ASN A 460 0.11 24.01 -5.34
CA ASN A 460 1.07 24.99 -4.79
C ASN A 460 1.61 24.65 -3.39
N ASP A 461 0.89 23.83 -2.62
CA ASP A 461 1.29 23.36 -1.30
C ASP A 461 2.10 22.06 -1.30
N GLY A 462 2.42 21.53 -2.50
CA GLY A 462 3.18 20.29 -2.71
C GLY A 462 2.33 19.02 -2.66
N LYS A 463 1.02 19.12 -2.41
CA LYS A 463 0.10 18.00 -2.57
C LYS A 463 -0.15 17.74 -4.04
N PHE A 464 -0.65 16.54 -4.37
CA PHE A 464 -0.85 16.16 -5.76
C PHE A 464 -2.04 15.23 -5.99
N THR A 465 -2.50 15.18 -7.22
CA THR A 465 -3.45 14.18 -7.72
C THR A 465 -2.74 13.20 -8.65
N LEU A 466 -3.18 11.94 -8.61
CA LEU A 466 -2.81 10.93 -9.60
C LEU A 466 -3.77 11.00 -10.78
N CYS A 467 -3.23 11.16 -11.98
CA CYS A 467 -4.00 11.29 -13.22
C CYS A 467 -3.99 10.00 -14.07
N GLY A 468 -3.47 8.91 -13.52
CA GLY A 468 -3.33 7.63 -14.20
C GLY A 468 -1.87 7.30 -14.55
N ARG A 469 -1.66 6.34 -15.45
CA ARG A 469 -0.32 5.90 -15.85
C ARG A 469 0.03 6.32 -17.27
N ALA A 470 1.28 6.67 -17.48
CA ALA A 470 1.79 7.06 -18.81
C ALA A 470 1.78 5.87 -19.79
N ASP A 471 2.01 4.64 -19.30
CA ASP A 471 1.91 3.40 -20.08
C ASP A 471 0.45 3.00 -20.40
N SER A 472 -0.52 3.66 -19.77
CA SER A 472 -1.95 3.54 -20.05
C SER A 472 -2.44 4.53 -21.13
N ILE A 473 -1.56 5.35 -21.69
CA ILE A 473 -1.85 6.15 -22.89
C ILE A 473 -1.57 5.29 -24.11
N VAL A 474 -2.61 5.03 -24.89
CA VAL A 474 -2.51 4.25 -26.12
C VAL A 474 -2.72 5.13 -27.34
N LYS A 475 -2.10 4.76 -28.45
CA LYS A 475 -2.28 5.44 -29.73
C LYS A 475 -3.30 4.66 -30.56
N ILE A 476 -4.50 5.20 -30.72
CA ILE A 476 -5.57 4.63 -31.54
C ILE A 476 -5.77 5.54 -32.76
N GLU A 477 -5.52 5.02 -33.95
CA GLU A 477 -5.65 5.79 -35.23
C GLU A 477 -4.97 7.17 -35.14
N GLU A 478 -3.70 7.17 -34.67
CA GLU A 478 -2.83 8.36 -34.50
C GLU A 478 -3.20 9.29 -33.32
N LYS A 479 -4.29 9.03 -32.60
CA LYS A 479 -4.72 9.81 -31.43
C LYS A 479 -4.23 9.17 -30.14
N ARG A 480 -3.66 9.99 -29.24
CA ARG A 480 -3.27 9.58 -27.89
C ARG A 480 -4.50 9.59 -26.98
N ILE A 481 -4.82 8.46 -26.39
CA ILE A 481 -5.98 8.26 -25.53
C ILE A 481 -5.51 7.75 -24.19
N SER A 482 -5.94 8.42 -23.14
CA SER A 482 -5.76 7.95 -21.77
C SER A 482 -6.85 6.91 -21.45
N LEU A 483 -6.46 5.64 -21.27
CA LEU A 483 -7.41 4.60 -20.86
C LEU A 483 -8.11 4.93 -19.53
N PRO A 484 -7.38 5.44 -18.49
CA PRO A 484 -8.02 5.91 -17.26
C PRO A 484 -9.05 7.01 -17.47
N GLU A 485 -8.85 7.91 -18.43
CA GLU A 485 -9.85 8.93 -18.76
C GLU A 485 -11.16 8.30 -19.25
N VAL A 486 -11.07 7.35 -20.17
CA VAL A 486 -12.26 6.61 -20.67
C VAL A 486 -12.94 5.87 -19.52
N GLU A 487 -12.17 5.22 -18.64
CA GLU A 487 -12.69 4.53 -17.47
C GLU A 487 -13.40 5.48 -16.48
N ASN A 488 -12.82 6.65 -16.22
CA ASN A 488 -13.42 7.64 -15.32
C ASN A 488 -14.71 8.20 -15.90
N ARG A 489 -14.75 8.51 -17.21
CA ARG A 489 -16.00 8.95 -17.86
C ARG A 489 -17.12 7.91 -17.76
N LEU A 490 -16.78 6.63 -17.85
CA LEU A 490 -17.77 5.56 -17.64
C LEU A 490 -18.26 5.52 -16.17
N ARG A 491 -17.40 5.74 -15.19
CA ARG A 491 -17.78 5.82 -13.76
C ARG A 491 -18.66 7.03 -13.45
N GLU A 492 -18.46 8.16 -14.14
CA GLU A 492 -19.27 9.38 -13.97
C GLU A 492 -20.77 9.15 -14.26
N THR A 493 -21.12 8.11 -15.01
CA THR A 493 -22.52 7.72 -15.21
C THR A 493 -23.22 7.29 -13.92
N LYS A 494 -22.46 6.96 -12.85
CA LYS A 494 -22.95 6.41 -11.56
C LYS A 494 -23.68 5.06 -11.69
N LEU A 495 -23.56 4.37 -12.83
CA LEU A 495 -24.14 3.07 -13.11
C LEU A 495 -23.10 1.94 -13.10
N VAL A 496 -21.81 2.31 -13.04
CA VAL A 496 -20.69 1.42 -13.14
C VAL A 496 -20.02 1.28 -11.77
N ARG A 497 -19.89 0.04 -11.28
CA ARG A 497 -19.14 -0.30 -10.06
C ARG A 497 -17.65 -0.37 -10.34
N ASP A 498 -17.27 -1.06 -11.44
CA ASP A 498 -15.88 -1.20 -11.85
C ASP A 498 -15.80 -1.27 -13.37
N VAL A 499 -14.66 -0.83 -13.93
CA VAL A 499 -14.44 -0.83 -15.38
C VAL A 499 -12.97 -0.93 -15.70
N ARG A 500 -12.65 -1.68 -16.76
CA ARG A 500 -11.34 -1.71 -17.40
C ARG A 500 -11.48 -1.54 -18.90
N VAL A 501 -10.69 -0.60 -19.44
CA VAL A 501 -10.57 -0.36 -20.86
C VAL A 501 -9.20 -0.86 -21.32
N VAL A 502 -9.17 -1.63 -22.38
CA VAL A 502 -7.93 -2.20 -22.91
C VAL A 502 -7.80 -1.94 -24.42
N PRO A 503 -6.58 -1.73 -24.92
CA PRO A 503 -6.32 -1.70 -26.35
C PRO A 503 -6.35 -3.12 -26.91
N MET A 504 -6.99 -3.26 -28.05
CA MET A 504 -7.05 -4.53 -28.78
C MET A 504 -6.42 -4.34 -30.18
N THR A 505 -5.73 -5.37 -30.62
CA THR A 505 -5.14 -5.43 -31.96
C THR A 505 -6.01 -6.28 -32.86
N GLY A 506 -6.40 -5.73 -34.02
CA GLY A 506 -7.12 -6.41 -35.07
C GLY A 506 -6.60 -5.91 -36.43
N LYS A 507 -7.45 -5.81 -37.45
CA LYS A 507 -7.09 -5.10 -38.71
C LYS A 507 -6.66 -3.65 -38.43
N ARG A 508 -7.21 -3.04 -37.38
CA ARG A 508 -6.81 -1.75 -36.79
C ARG A 508 -6.85 -1.87 -35.30
N GLN A 509 -6.10 -1.04 -34.59
CA GLN A 509 -6.19 -0.94 -33.12
C GLN A 509 -7.53 -0.31 -32.72
N PHE A 510 -8.12 -0.81 -31.65
CA PHE A 510 -9.38 -0.30 -31.11
C PHE A 510 -9.44 -0.53 -29.59
N LEU A 511 -10.34 0.16 -28.92
CA LEU A 511 -10.59 -0.04 -27.48
C LEU A 511 -11.70 -1.05 -27.23
N ALA A 512 -11.55 -1.81 -26.16
CA ALA A 512 -12.55 -2.70 -25.62
C ALA A 512 -12.78 -2.39 -24.13
N ALA A 513 -14.03 -2.43 -23.65
CA ALA A 513 -14.41 -2.11 -22.29
C ALA A 513 -15.04 -3.30 -21.60
N ALA A 514 -14.49 -3.72 -20.46
CA ALA A 514 -15.08 -4.66 -19.52
C ALA A 514 -15.68 -3.90 -18.35
N ILE A 515 -16.97 -4.04 -18.12
CA ILE A 515 -17.76 -3.24 -17.18
C ILE A 515 -18.43 -4.15 -16.16
N VAL A 516 -18.41 -3.72 -14.90
CA VAL A 516 -19.22 -4.27 -13.82
C VAL A 516 -20.24 -3.20 -13.44
N LEU A 517 -21.51 -3.50 -13.62
CA LEU A 517 -22.59 -2.60 -13.24
C LEU A 517 -22.79 -2.62 -11.71
N ASN A 518 -23.22 -1.51 -11.15
CA ASN A 518 -23.71 -1.46 -9.77
C ASN A 518 -25.22 -1.78 -9.73
N GLU A 519 -25.83 -1.77 -8.54
CA GLU A 519 -27.26 -2.07 -8.37
C GLU A 519 -28.16 -1.14 -9.19
N ALA A 520 -27.84 0.15 -9.25
CA ALA A 520 -28.57 1.12 -10.05
C ALA A 520 -28.46 0.80 -11.55
N GLY A 521 -27.26 0.45 -12.02
CA GLY A 521 -27.03 0.05 -13.40
C GLY A 521 -27.74 -1.25 -13.77
N LEU A 522 -27.72 -2.26 -12.87
CA LEU A 522 -28.43 -3.52 -13.08
C LEU A 522 -29.96 -3.28 -13.17
N SER A 523 -30.51 -2.45 -12.29
CA SER A 523 -31.93 -2.09 -12.29
C SER A 523 -32.31 -1.31 -13.55
N GLN A 524 -31.52 -0.27 -13.91
CA GLN A 524 -31.82 0.57 -15.07
C GLN A 524 -31.75 -0.20 -16.40
N PHE A 525 -30.85 -1.16 -16.51
CA PHE A 525 -30.64 -1.93 -17.73
C PHE A 525 -31.31 -3.29 -17.77
N GLN A 526 -32.13 -3.59 -16.77
CA GLN A 526 -32.79 -4.93 -16.60
C GLN A 526 -33.48 -5.42 -17.86
N ASN A 527 -34.19 -4.52 -18.59
CA ASN A 527 -34.99 -4.84 -19.78
C ASN A 527 -34.31 -4.42 -21.08
N LEU A 528 -33.09 -3.94 -21.05
CA LEU A 528 -32.41 -3.49 -22.26
C LEU A 528 -31.53 -4.59 -22.84
N SER A 529 -31.48 -4.64 -24.18
CA SER A 529 -30.55 -5.49 -24.88
C SER A 529 -29.11 -4.97 -24.70
N LYS A 530 -28.13 -5.85 -24.85
CA LYS A 530 -26.70 -5.47 -24.83
C LYS A 530 -26.37 -4.34 -25.81
N LYS A 531 -27.05 -4.30 -26.95
CA LYS A 531 -26.85 -3.25 -27.97
C LYS A 531 -27.27 -1.89 -27.42
N GLU A 532 -28.43 -1.81 -26.79
CA GLU A 532 -28.96 -0.58 -26.18
C GLU A 532 -28.07 -0.09 -25.03
N ILE A 533 -27.57 -1.00 -24.19
CA ILE A 533 -26.61 -0.66 -23.13
C ILE A 533 -25.31 -0.11 -23.72
N ASN A 534 -24.78 -0.73 -24.77
CA ASN A 534 -23.60 -0.24 -25.47
C ASN A 534 -23.84 1.15 -26.07
N GLU A 535 -25.01 1.40 -26.67
CA GLU A 535 -25.40 2.68 -27.24
C GLU A 535 -25.49 3.76 -26.16
N TYR A 536 -26.03 3.44 -24.99
CA TYR A 536 -26.08 4.35 -23.84
C TYR A 536 -24.67 4.82 -23.43
N PHE A 537 -23.74 3.88 -23.18
CA PHE A 537 -22.37 4.25 -22.79
C PHE A 537 -21.61 4.94 -23.91
N ARG A 538 -21.83 4.56 -25.16
CA ARG A 538 -21.23 5.24 -26.32
C ARG A 538 -21.73 6.67 -26.45
N ALA A 539 -23.02 6.92 -26.27
CA ALA A 539 -23.61 8.25 -26.30
C ALA A 539 -23.01 9.14 -25.19
N HIS A 540 -22.86 8.60 -23.97
CA HIS A 540 -22.22 9.33 -22.88
C HIS A 540 -20.76 9.68 -23.21
N LEU A 541 -19.99 8.72 -23.68
CA LEU A 541 -18.57 8.94 -24.03
C LEU A 541 -18.39 9.88 -25.23
N SER A 542 -19.30 9.89 -26.19
CA SER A 542 -19.22 10.75 -27.38
C SER A 542 -19.33 12.24 -27.06
N GLY A 543 -19.83 12.60 -25.89
CA GLY A 543 -19.79 13.98 -25.38
C GLY A 543 -18.39 14.46 -25.00
N PHE A 544 -17.43 13.55 -24.82
CA PHE A 544 -16.09 13.85 -24.34
C PHE A 544 -14.98 13.35 -25.29
N LEU A 545 -15.26 12.31 -26.05
CA LEU A 545 -14.30 11.62 -26.90
C LEU A 545 -14.81 11.50 -28.32
N GLU A 546 -13.88 11.50 -29.27
CA GLU A 546 -14.24 11.30 -30.67
C GLU A 546 -14.71 9.87 -30.97
N ASN A 547 -15.64 9.70 -31.88
CA ASN A 547 -16.25 8.41 -32.22
C ASN A 547 -15.24 7.32 -32.64
N THR A 548 -14.10 7.70 -33.23
CA THR A 548 -13.04 6.79 -33.68
C THR A 548 -12.35 6.05 -32.52
N VAL A 549 -12.36 6.65 -31.33
CA VAL A 549 -11.65 6.14 -30.14
C VAL A 549 -12.58 5.53 -29.08
N LEU A 550 -13.90 5.56 -29.34
CA LEU A 550 -14.85 4.91 -28.45
C LEU A 550 -14.66 3.38 -28.45
N PRO A 551 -14.86 2.70 -27.30
CA PRO A 551 -14.78 1.25 -27.25
C PRO A 551 -15.67 0.60 -28.30
N LYS A 552 -15.11 -0.38 -29.06
CA LYS A 552 -15.83 -1.12 -30.11
C LYS A 552 -16.38 -2.44 -29.61
N LYS A 553 -15.74 -3.02 -28.57
CA LYS A 553 -16.21 -4.26 -27.93
C LYS A 553 -16.51 -4.00 -26.46
N TRP A 554 -17.57 -4.60 -25.96
CA TRP A 554 -18.07 -4.44 -24.59
C TRP A 554 -18.33 -5.80 -23.96
N ARG A 555 -17.99 -5.96 -22.67
CA ARG A 555 -18.33 -7.11 -21.83
C ARG A 555 -18.87 -6.61 -20.50
N TYR A 556 -19.94 -7.23 -20.04
CA TYR A 556 -20.57 -6.97 -18.75
C TYR A 556 -20.36 -8.18 -17.87
N LEU A 557 -19.69 -7.97 -16.73
CA LEU A 557 -19.24 -9.02 -15.81
C LEU A 557 -19.86 -8.80 -14.42
N GLU A 558 -19.92 -9.85 -13.62
CA GLU A 558 -20.22 -9.74 -12.18
C GLU A 558 -19.05 -9.14 -11.42
N GLU A 559 -17.81 -9.46 -11.82
CA GLU A 559 -16.57 -8.90 -11.28
C GLU A 559 -15.43 -8.94 -12.32
N LEU A 560 -14.47 -8.02 -12.21
CA LEU A 560 -13.28 -8.06 -13.04
C LEU A 560 -12.29 -9.11 -12.50
N PRO A 561 -11.52 -9.80 -13.38
CA PRO A 561 -10.54 -10.76 -12.94
C PRO A 561 -9.41 -10.05 -12.21
N GLN A 562 -9.06 -10.57 -11.03
CA GLN A 562 -7.99 -10.06 -10.18
C GLN A 562 -7.04 -11.19 -9.83
N ASP A 563 -5.76 -10.88 -9.68
CA ASP A 563 -4.81 -11.81 -9.10
C ASP A 563 -4.95 -11.88 -7.56
N VAL A 564 -4.19 -12.76 -6.92
CA VAL A 564 -4.19 -12.91 -5.45
C VAL A 564 -3.87 -11.62 -4.68
N MET A 565 -3.28 -10.63 -5.36
CA MET A 565 -2.99 -9.30 -4.81
C MET A 565 -4.09 -8.27 -5.09
N GLY A 566 -5.16 -8.67 -5.77
CA GLY A 566 -6.23 -7.79 -6.20
C GLY A 566 -5.88 -6.91 -7.40
N LYS A 567 -4.77 -7.18 -8.11
CA LYS A 567 -4.40 -6.45 -9.32
C LYS A 567 -5.08 -7.02 -10.55
N ILE A 568 -5.61 -6.13 -11.38
CA ILE A 568 -6.20 -6.46 -12.67
C ILE A 568 -5.11 -6.38 -13.74
N LYS A 569 -4.79 -7.51 -14.36
CA LYS A 569 -3.79 -7.58 -15.45
C LYS A 569 -4.47 -7.27 -16.79
N VAL A 570 -3.91 -6.34 -17.55
CA VAL A 570 -4.39 -5.95 -18.90
C VAL A 570 -4.56 -7.18 -19.80
N ARG A 571 -3.58 -8.09 -19.77
CA ARG A 571 -3.59 -9.32 -20.55
C ARG A 571 -4.81 -10.21 -20.28
N ASP A 572 -5.27 -10.26 -19.03
CA ASP A 572 -6.40 -11.10 -18.64
C ASP A 572 -7.71 -10.52 -19.19
N ILE A 573 -7.85 -9.18 -19.14
CA ILE A 573 -8.98 -8.49 -19.78
C ILE A 573 -8.93 -8.67 -21.31
N GLN A 574 -7.77 -8.54 -21.94
CA GLN A 574 -7.63 -8.74 -23.39
C GLN A 574 -8.08 -10.13 -23.82
N ARG A 575 -7.68 -11.17 -23.08
CA ARG A 575 -8.08 -12.56 -23.33
C ARG A 575 -9.59 -12.75 -23.38
N LEU A 576 -10.35 -12.06 -22.52
CA LEU A 576 -11.81 -12.09 -22.56
C LEU A 576 -12.36 -11.66 -23.91
N PHE A 577 -11.76 -10.65 -24.54
CA PHE A 577 -12.22 -10.12 -25.83
C PHE A 577 -11.75 -10.93 -27.04
N GLU A 578 -10.80 -11.83 -26.85
CA GLU A 578 -10.37 -12.78 -27.88
C GLU A 578 -11.33 -13.96 -28.02
N ILE A 579 -12.05 -14.30 -26.96
CA ILE A 579 -13.11 -15.30 -27.02
C ILE A 579 -14.31 -14.70 -27.80
N PRO A 580 -14.69 -15.28 -28.93
CA PRO A 580 -15.86 -14.80 -29.67
C PRO A 580 -17.10 -14.84 -28.79
N GLU A 581 -17.73 -13.69 -28.60
CA GLU A 581 -19.04 -13.65 -27.97
C GLU A 581 -20.08 -13.98 -29.04
N ASN A 582 -20.82 -15.04 -28.83
CA ASN A 582 -21.99 -15.39 -29.61
C ASN A 582 -23.24 -15.29 -28.71
N PHE A 583 -24.42 -15.34 -29.32
CA PHE A 583 -25.69 -15.26 -28.57
C PHE A 583 -25.94 -16.48 -27.70
N ASN A 584 -25.09 -17.48 -27.78
CA ASN A 584 -25.28 -18.79 -27.15
C ASN A 584 -24.80 -18.89 -25.71
N PHE A 585 -23.93 -17.98 -25.24
CA PHE A 585 -23.52 -17.95 -23.85
C PHE A 585 -23.06 -16.55 -23.41
N LYS A 586 -23.08 -16.28 -22.08
CA LYS A 586 -22.53 -15.08 -21.46
C LYS A 586 -21.50 -15.49 -20.40
N ILE A 587 -20.33 -14.89 -20.40
CA ILE A 587 -19.33 -15.02 -19.33
C ILE A 587 -19.69 -13.98 -18.26
N LEU A 588 -19.85 -14.43 -17.02
CA LEU A 588 -20.21 -13.60 -15.87
C LEU A 588 -18.98 -13.18 -15.07
N ARG A 589 -18.08 -14.13 -14.81
CA ARG A 589 -16.77 -13.89 -14.20
C ARG A 589 -15.78 -14.96 -14.64
N TYR A 590 -14.49 -14.69 -14.44
CA TYR A 590 -13.45 -15.67 -14.69
C TYR A 590 -12.20 -15.35 -13.85
N HIS A 591 -11.40 -16.37 -13.60
CA HIS A 591 -10.10 -16.26 -12.95
C HIS A 591 -9.10 -17.08 -13.75
N LEU A 592 -7.90 -16.52 -14.00
CA LEU A 592 -6.86 -17.12 -14.81
C LEU A 592 -5.62 -17.39 -13.98
N GLU A 593 -5.11 -18.60 -14.11
CA GLU A 593 -3.79 -19.03 -13.66
C GLU A 593 -2.94 -19.43 -14.87
N GLU A 594 -1.70 -19.85 -14.64
CA GLU A 594 -0.79 -20.18 -15.73
C GLU A 594 -1.27 -21.35 -16.60
N ASN A 595 -1.71 -22.42 -15.96
CA ASN A 595 -2.20 -23.64 -16.62
C ASN A 595 -3.60 -24.07 -16.14
N ALA A 596 -4.32 -23.17 -15.51
CA ALA A 596 -5.66 -23.42 -15.02
C ALA A 596 -6.52 -22.16 -15.14
N PHE A 597 -7.83 -22.34 -15.18
CA PHE A 597 -8.78 -21.23 -15.06
C PHE A 597 -10.13 -21.71 -14.54
N THR A 598 -10.88 -20.74 -14.04
CA THR A 598 -12.30 -20.91 -13.70
C THR A 598 -13.12 -19.88 -14.47
N VAL A 599 -14.30 -20.31 -14.99
CA VAL A 599 -15.22 -19.44 -15.72
C VAL A 599 -16.62 -19.68 -15.21
N LYS A 600 -17.28 -18.65 -14.71
CA LYS A 600 -18.72 -18.67 -14.46
C LYS A 600 -19.44 -18.17 -15.70
N CYS A 601 -20.33 -18.94 -16.23
CA CYS A 601 -21.11 -18.57 -17.42
C CYS A 601 -22.58 -18.98 -17.28
N VAL A 602 -23.41 -18.43 -18.17
CA VAL A 602 -24.82 -18.74 -18.27
C VAL A 602 -25.22 -18.91 -19.75
N ILE A 603 -26.05 -19.87 -20.02
CA ILE A 603 -26.61 -20.12 -21.36
C ILE A 603 -28.05 -19.55 -21.38
N PRO A 604 -28.29 -18.49 -22.18
CA PRO A 604 -29.64 -17.92 -22.29
C PRO A 604 -30.63 -18.96 -22.91
N GLU A 605 -31.87 -18.85 -22.55
CA GLU A 605 -32.91 -19.72 -23.10
C GLU A 605 -33.07 -19.60 -24.61
N THR A 606 -32.73 -18.45 -25.17
CA THR A 606 -32.71 -18.14 -26.61
C THR A 606 -31.52 -18.74 -27.35
N SER A 607 -30.64 -19.48 -26.67
CA SER A 607 -29.44 -20.05 -27.25
C SER A 607 -29.79 -21.17 -28.27
N ASP A 608 -29.08 -21.16 -29.40
CA ASP A 608 -29.14 -22.21 -30.41
C ASP A 608 -28.68 -23.58 -29.89
N TYR A 609 -27.96 -23.61 -28.75
CA TYR A 609 -27.52 -24.84 -28.11
C TYR A 609 -28.65 -25.73 -27.64
N TYR A 610 -29.87 -25.20 -27.49
CA TYR A 610 -31.06 -25.95 -27.13
C TYR A 610 -31.89 -26.45 -28.32
N ASN A 611 -31.56 -26.01 -29.54
CA ASN A 611 -32.31 -26.35 -30.74
C ASN A 611 -32.23 -27.85 -31.02
N GLY A 612 -33.41 -28.49 -31.06
CA GLY A 612 -33.55 -29.94 -31.31
C GLY A 612 -33.18 -30.85 -30.15
N HIS A 613 -32.87 -30.30 -28.96
CA HIS A 613 -32.54 -31.09 -27.79
C HIS A 613 -33.60 -30.92 -26.69
N PHE A 614 -34.51 -31.88 -26.62
CA PHE A 614 -35.68 -31.92 -25.73
C PHE A 614 -36.56 -30.68 -25.79
N PRO A 615 -37.46 -30.56 -26.81
CA PRO A 615 -38.27 -29.35 -27.02
C PRO A 615 -39.12 -28.93 -25.82
N GLU A 616 -39.64 -29.88 -25.06
CA GLU A 616 -40.46 -29.65 -23.86
C GLU A 616 -39.65 -29.51 -22.57
N PHE A 617 -38.37 -29.86 -22.59
CA PHE A 617 -37.50 -29.88 -21.41
C PHE A 617 -36.06 -29.49 -21.80
N LYS A 618 -35.87 -28.22 -22.01
CA LYS A 618 -34.56 -27.68 -22.46
C LYS A 618 -33.47 -27.96 -21.44
N LEU A 619 -32.43 -28.68 -21.84
CA LEU A 619 -31.21 -28.89 -21.07
C LEU A 619 -29.97 -28.81 -21.97
N LEU A 620 -28.83 -28.42 -21.39
CA LEU A 620 -27.60 -28.23 -22.15
C LEU A 620 -27.00 -29.56 -22.64
N PRO A 621 -26.90 -29.77 -23.96
CA PRO A 621 -26.37 -31.03 -24.51
C PRO A 621 -24.94 -31.34 -24.01
N ALA A 622 -24.65 -32.63 -23.82
CA ALA A 622 -23.34 -33.10 -23.40
C ALA A 622 -22.21 -32.66 -24.37
N VAL A 623 -22.50 -32.69 -25.67
CA VAL A 623 -21.54 -32.26 -26.69
C VAL A 623 -21.24 -30.76 -26.59
N VAL A 624 -22.20 -29.95 -26.25
CA VAL A 624 -22.03 -28.49 -26.04
C VAL A 624 -21.21 -28.24 -24.80
N GLN A 625 -21.41 -29.02 -23.72
CA GLN A 625 -20.57 -28.91 -22.52
C GLN A 625 -19.10 -29.13 -22.81
N ILE A 626 -18.78 -30.14 -23.63
CA ILE A 626 -17.41 -30.41 -24.07
C ILE A 626 -16.87 -29.30 -25.02
N ASP A 627 -17.74 -28.80 -25.93
CA ASP A 627 -17.35 -27.67 -26.82
C ASP A 627 -17.01 -26.41 -26.02
N LEU A 628 -17.79 -26.10 -24.98
CA LEU A 628 -17.50 -24.97 -24.09
C LEU A 628 -16.16 -25.13 -23.38
N VAL A 629 -15.84 -26.33 -22.85
CA VAL A 629 -14.52 -26.62 -22.25
C VAL A 629 -13.40 -26.35 -23.26
N LEU A 630 -13.48 -26.92 -24.47
CA LEU A 630 -12.45 -26.72 -25.49
C LEU A 630 -12.36 -25.26 -25.97
N ARG A 631 -13.48 -24.57 -26.07
CA ARG A 631 -13.54 -23.17 -26.49
C ARG A 631 -12.87 -22.25 -25.47
N PHE A 632 -13.15 -22.43 -24.18
CA PHE A 632 -12.53 -21.65 -23.12
C PHE A 632 -11.05 -21.99 -22.95
N PHE A 633 -10.68 -23.26 -23.05
CA PHE A 633 -9.29 -23.68 -23.10
C PHE A 633 -8.49 -22.94 -24.17
N ARG A 634 -8.96 -22.96 -25.42
CA ARG A 634 -8.30 -22.28 -26.54
C ARG A 634 -8.25 -20.75 -26.35
N GLY A 635 -9.34 -20.18 -25.85
CA GLY A 635 -9.44 -18.73 -25.65
C GLY A 635 -8.59 -18.21 -24.51
N PHE A 636 -8.66 -18.83 -23.33
CA PHE A 636 -7.97 -18.34 -22.15
C PHE A 636 -6.51 -18.76 -22.08
N LEU A 637 -6.18 -20.00 -22.44
CA LEU A 637 -4.79 -20.47 -22.41
C LEU A 637 -4.04 -20.28 -23.74
N LYS A 638 -4.74 -19.81 -24.79
CA LYS A 638 -4.16 -19.55 -26.15
C LYS A 638 -3.39 -20.73 -26.71
N ARG A 639 -3.92 -21.92 -26.52
CA ARG A 639 -3.31 -23.16 -27.01
C ARG A 639 -4.15 -23.75 -28.12
N ASN A 640 -3.60 -23.76 -29.33
CA ASN A 640 -4.19 -24.52 -30.42
C ASN A 640 -3.90 -25.99 -30.22
N SER A 641 -4.95 -26.77 -30.10
CA SER A 641 -4.86 -28.21 -29.89
C SER A 641 -6.12 -28.91 -30.39
N HIS A 642 -5.95 -30.13 -30.88
CA HIS A 642 -7.05 -30.99 -31.25
C HIS A 642 -7.37 -31.99 -30.14
N LEU A 643 -8.64 -32.30 -29.96
CA LEU A 643 -9.09 -33.34 -29.07
C LEU A 643 -8.67 -34.71 -29.67
N ASP A 644 -7.85 -35.45 -28.95
CA ASP A 644 -7.44 -36.80 -29.31
C ASP A 644 -8.37 -37.87 -28.69
N ARG A 645 -8.56 -37.77 -27.38
CA ARG A 645 -9.36 -38.75 -26.63
C ARG A 645 -10.07 -38.09 -25.44
N MET A 646 -11.19 -38.68 -25.04
CA MET A 646 -11.94 -38.35 -23.85
C MET A 646 -11.80 -39.47 -22.81
N LEU A 647 -11.46 -39.11 -21.59
CA LEU A 647 -11.23 -40.08 -20.51
C LEU A 647 -12.16 -39.77 -19.33
N ARG A 648 -12.86 -40.79 -18.84
CA ARG A 648 -13.69 -40.72 -17.62
C ARG A 648 -14.72 -39.57 -17.63
N ILE A 649 -15.32 -39.28 -18.81
CA ILE A 649 -16.33 -38.26 -18.91
C ILE A 649 -17.60 -38.73 -18.16
N LYS A 650 -18.12 -37.88 -17.29
CA LYS A 650 -19.37 -38.11 -16.54
C LYS A 650 -20.26 -36.88 -16.64
N PHE A 651 -21.54 -37.08 -16.92
CA PHE A 651 -22.59 -36.06 -16.84
C PHE A 651 -23.54 -36.52 -15.75
N MET A 652 -23.62 -35.75 -14.65
CA MET A 652 -24.30 -36.17 -13.42
C MET A 652 -25.57 -35.39 -13.16
N HIS A 653 -25.60 -34.12 -13.53
CA HIS A 653 -26.75 -33.27 -13.34
C HIS A 653 -27.02 -32.40 -14.57
N PRO A 654 -28.29 -32.14 -14.95
CA PRO A 654 -28.62 -31.30 -16.08
C PRO A 654 -28.32 -29.84 -15.77
N ILE A 655 -27.88 -29.10 -16.80
CA ILE A 655 -27.72 -27.63 -16.79
C ILE A 655 -28.90 -27.05 -17.56
N PHE A 656 -29.71 -26.22 -16.89
CA PHE A 656 -30.91 -25.62 -17.46
C PHE A 656 -30.65 -24.22 -18.03
N PRO A 657 -31.52 -23.72 -18.91
CA PRO A 657 -31.44 -22.34 -19.41
C PRO A 657 -31.46 -21.33 -18.28
N ASN A 658 -30.71 -20.22 -18.48
CA ASN A 658 -30.60 -19.11 -17.54
C ASN A 658 -30.04 -19.46 -16.16
N VAL A 659 -29.58 -20.69 -15.93
CA VAL A 659 -28.95 -21.13 -14.67
C VAL A 659 -27.41 -20.93 -14.80
N PRO A 660 -26.78 -20.09 -13.96
CA PRO A 660 -25.31 -19.94 -13.97
C PRO A 660 -24.60 -21.21 -13.50
N PHE A 661 -23.47 -21.52 -14.12
CA PHE A 661 -22.63 -22.64 -13.73
C PHE A 661 -21.15 -22.26 -13.87
N LEU A 662 -20.29 -22.93 -13.11
CA LEU A 662 -18.85 -22.74 -13.09
C LEU A 662 -18.18 -23.86 -13.91
N ILE A 663 -17.19 -23.51 -14.71
CA ILE A 663 -16.28 -24.45 -15.38
C ILE A 663 -14.91 -24.24 -14.78
N GLU A 664 -14.33 -25.29 -14.24
CA GLU A 664 -12.97 -25.34 -13.72
C GLU A 664 -12.14 -26.20 -14.67
N GLU A 665 -10.99 -25.69 -15.11
CA GLU A 665 -10.08 -26.39 -16.01
C GLU A 665 -8.65 -26.33 -15.51
N LYS A 666 -7.94 -27.47 -15.61
CA LYS A 666 -6.53 -27.58 -15.29
C LYS A 666 -5.82 -28.39 -16.37
N PHE A 667 -4.83 -27.79 -16.99
CA PHE A 667 -4.05 -28.40 -18.06
C PHE A 667 -2.67 -28.84 -17.55
N SER A 668 -2.23 -30.03 -17.97
CA SER A 668 -0.84 -30.52 -17.76
C SER A 668 -0.13 -30.55 -19.09
N GLU A 669 0.90 -29.71 -19.22
CA GLU A 669 1.75 -29.66 -20.44
C GLU A 669 2.49 -30.95 -20.69
N GLU A 670 2.97 -31.59 -19.61
CA GLU A 670 3.73 -32.82 -19.66
C GLU A 670 2.93 -33.97 -20.25
N THR A 671 1.67 -34.11 -19.87
CA THR A 671 0.82 -35.22 -20.26
C THR A 671 -0.18 -34.88 -21.38
N GLY A 672 -0.29 -33.63 -21.79
CA GLY A 672 -1.29 -33.14 -22.74
C GLY A 672 -2.74 -33.30 -22.24
N LYS A 673 -2.94 -33.44 -20.93
CA LYS A 673 -4.26 -33.70 -20.34
C LYS A 673 -4.89 -32.42 -19.82
N LEU A 674 -6.15 -32.19 -20.18
CA LEU A 674 -7.02 -31.15 -19.68
C LEU A 674 -8.10 -31.77 -18.78
N ALA A 675 -7.96 -31.62 -17.48
CA ALA A 675 -8.99 -32.00 -16.52
C ALA A 675 -10.01 -30.88 -16.40
N PHE A 676 -11.30 -31.22 -16.35
CA PHE A 676 -12.37 -30.25 -16.18
C PHE A 676 -13.45 -30.71 -15.20
N ARG A 677 -14.13 -29.73 -14.57
CA ARG A 677 -15.32 -29.91 -13.76
C ARG A 677 -16.31 -28.78 -14.10
N MET A 678 -17.59 -29.13 -14.14
CA MET A 678 -18.69 -28.16 -14.23
C MET A 678 -19.54 -28.24 -12.97
N LEU A 679 -19.82 -27.11 -12.37
CA LEU A 679 -20.47 -27.01 -11.06
C LEU A 679 -21.67 -26.06 -11.13
N LEU A 680 -22.79 -26.45 -10.56
CA LEU A 680 -23.89 -25.54 -10.23
C LEU A 680 -23.67 -24.90 -8.86
N GLU A 681 -24.53 -23.96 -8.53
CA GLU A 681 -24.55 -23.31 -7.21
C GLU A 681 -24.64 -24.35 -6.08
N GLY A 682 -23.90 -24.17 -5.00
CA GLY A 682 -23.76 -25.17 -3.93
C GLY A 682 -22.76 -26.30 -4.24
N GLU A 683 -21.81 -26.08 -5.16
CA GLU A 683 -20.74 -27.02 -5.55
C GLU A 683 -21.22 -28.36 -6.13
N LYS A 684 -22.46 -28.41 -6.62
CA LYS A 684 -23.03 -29.62 -7.22
C LYS A 684 -22.39 -29.89 -8.58
N VAL A 685 -21.63 -30.97 -8.70
CA VAL A 685 -20.94 -31.35 -9.94
C VAL A 685 -21.93 -31.81 -11.02
N CYS A 686 -21.98 -31.07 -12.14
CA CYS A 686 -22.81 -31.42 -13.30
C CYS A 686 -22.13 -32.31 -14.29
N ALA A 687 -20.86 -31.97 -14.57
CA ALA A 687 -20.02 -32.76 -15.47
C ALA A 687 -18.56 -32.76 -15.00
N SER A 688 -17.83 -33.80 -15.33
CA SER A 688 -16.39 -33.87 -15.08
C SER A 688 -15.74 -34.84 -16.04
N GLY A 689 -14.43 -34.65 -16.25
CA GLY A 689 -13.66 -35.55 -17.07
C GLY A 689 -12.26 -35.07 -17.38
N THR A 690 -11.59 -35.77 -18.27
CA THR A 690 -10.27 -35.42 -18.77
C THR A 690 -10.26 -35.54 -20.29
N LEU A 691 -9.83 -34.47 -20.96
CA LEU A 691 -9.60 -34.46 -22.41
C LEU A 691 -8.10 -34.62 -22.65
N VAL A 692 -7.72 -35.47 -23.55
CA VAL A 692 -6.34 -35.62 -24.04
C VAL A 692 -6.23 -34.81 -25.32
N LEU A 693 -5.30 -33.86 -25.34
CA LEU A 693 -5.11 -32.89 -26.41
C LEU A 693 -3.79 -33.14 -27.12
N LYS A 694 -3.76 -33.04 -28.44
CA LYS A 694 -2.56 -33.05 -29.26
C LYS A 694 -2.25 -31.64 -29.75
N LYS A 695 -1.00 -31.23 -29.72
CA LYS A 695 -0.56 -29.97 -30.36
C LYS A 695 -0.87 -30.01 -31.85
N GLU A 696 -1.33 -28.93 -32.42
CA GLU A 696 -1.23 -28.70 -33.86
C GLU A 696 0.27 -28.64 -34.22
N LEU A 697 0.68 -29.46 -35.19
CA LEU A 697 2.01 -29.47 -35.74
C LEU A 697 2.31 -28.18 -36.52
#